data_1d1c73e3419981154742c4cd153fd053
#
_entry.id   1d1c73e3419981154742c4cd153fd053
#
_cell.length_a   1.000
_cell.length_b   1.000
_cell.length_c   1.000
_cell.angle_alpha   90.00
_cell.angle_beta   90.00
_cell.angle_gamma   90.00
#
_symmetry.space_group_name_H-M   'P 1'
#
loop_
_entity.id
_entity.type
_entity.pdbx_description
1 polymer ?
#
loop_
_entity_poly.entity_id
_entity_poly.type
_entity_poly.pdbx_seq_one_letter_code
_entity_poly.pdbx_strand_id
1 'polypeptide(L)'
;MVRLLQILFLILLSFNFSLSNHIVGGEIEMIHIGDENSFRYEIKLVQYFDCAQTANPGPDNLITYTIFRKSDGAFMRDGTMFITNQEFVPYTNPDCALGFLCTLKVEYSHEITLDPDEFNHPEGYVIVWERCCRNWDTKNLINPGWNGMTYTLYFPPVVDASGKPFVNSSPRLFPPLSDYACVDQLFYIDFAGTDDDGDSIAYSLAAPLDDHQLNDANIVALPETTPPPHPIVDFAPGYTLDNMVPGDPALSISTNGFITVTPTETGLYVFSVKAEEFRNGIKIGESRRDFQMLVVDGCNPPDPPEALVKVPGQLDFYKEDDTIVYVASQPKCFDLFVTDDIGTNVSLNAIAVNFGKEGSDLDDIFSFSEGSINSAGDTLKVEVCVSDCPYVQNEPYLIDLIAADDACPLPQRDTVRVTIIVEPPTNQDPFFVNESDTNYVNIKWNSQYSTEIIGADNDLDSLSMDYFIIPDKPEYDIEDYGITFNSLESGAGSISSFLNIDTYCRQYDYSDRSNFLLGIVLDDLDTCDIFNQDTIFYDIAVELPDNSGPKLTTDKEITDSVNTRPNFSIVELETNLSGSFSMNLFSDDFDNDTLVMSAEGVGFNLEEINGLFSSNNFETGHIEGQFNIDLECVNFPYNDINEYKINFITEDIDFCQETNADTIQLVIKINIDENNDPVINNETEYVIEPNQTFEVDIKASDAD
;
A
#
# COMPACT_ATOMS: atom_id res chain seq x y z
N MET A 1 2.08 -27.19 67.39
CA MET A 1 0.96 -27.36 66.45
C MET A 1 0.49 -26.04 65.90
N VAL A 2 0.19 -24.99 66.65
CA VAL A 2 -0.29 -23.69 66.16
C VAL A 2 0.72 -22.99 65.24
N ARG A 3 2.03 -23.01 65.52
CA ARG A 3 3.07 -22.43 64.63
C ARG A 3 3.26 -23.19 63.32
N LEU A 4 3.03 -24.50 63.30
CA LEU A 4 3.08 -25.29 62.06
C LEU A 4 1.86 -25.02 61.19
N LEU A 5 0.69 -24.80 61.76
CA LEU A 5 -0.53 -24.39 61.02
C LEU A 5 -0.43 -22.98 60.48
N GLN A 6 0.24 -22.05 61.16
CA GLN A 6 0.46 -20.70 60.67
C GLN A 6 1.46 -20.67 59.49
N ILE A 7 2.49 -21.52 59.52
CA ILE A 7 3.43 -21.65 58.40
C ILE A 7 2.77 -22.33 57.18
N LEU A 8 1.93 -23.35 57.43
CA LEU A 8 1.15 -23.99 56.36
C LEU A 8 0.11 -23.06 55.74
N PHE A 9 -0.50 -22.16 56.54
CA PHE A 9 -1.43 -21.15 56.08
C PHE A 9 -0.74 -20.01 55.30
N LEU A 10 0.51 -19.65 55.69
CA LEU A 10 1.34 -18.69 54.95
C LEU A 10 1.89 -19.26 53.63
N ILE A 11 2.15 -20.57 53.56
CA ILE A 11 2.56 -21.25 52.31
C ILE A 11 1.37 -21.42 51.37
N LEU A 12 0.15 -21.62 51.91
CA LEU A 12 -1.08 -21.65 51.07
C LEU A 12 -1.50 -20.27 50.54
N LEU A 13 -1.00 -19.17 51.11
CA LEU A 13 -1.25 -17.80 50.65
C LEU A 13 -0.24 -17.31 49.59
N SER A 14 0.79 -18.10 49.30
CA SER A 14 1.80 -17.75 48.27
C SER A 14 1.64 -18.46 46.93
N PHE A 15 0.54 -19.17 46.70
CA PHE A 15 0.14 -19.52 45.35
C PHE A 15 -0.51 -18.28 44.72
N ASN A 16 0.33 -17.42 44.15
CA ASN A 16 -0.13 -16.50 43.12
C ASN A 16 -0.54 -17.38 41.95
N PHE A 17 -1.85 -17.64 41.81
CA PHE A 17 -2.40 -18.08 40.57
C PHE A 17 -2.11 -16.94 39.59
N SER A 18 -1.12 -17.12 38.74
CA SER A 18 -0.94 -16.30 37.55
C SER A 18 -2.19 -16.54 36.72
N LEU A 19 -3.11 -15.60 36.76
CA LEU A 19 -4.27 -15.61 35.87
C LEU A 19 -3.73 -15.31 34.47
N SER A 20 -3.72 -16.32 33.62
CA SER A 20 -3.40 -16.18 32.22
C SER A 20 -4.46 -15.30 31.54
N ASN A 21 -4.06 -14.31 30.80
CA ASN A 21 -4.96 -13.58 29.88
C ASN A 21 -5.43 -14.57 28.84
N HIS A 22 -6.75 -14.75 28.70
CA HIS A 22 -7.31 -15.64 27.69
C HIS A 22 -7.37 -14.90 26.36
N ILE A 23 -6.24 -14.80 25.66
CA ILE A 23 -6.18 -14.32 24.27
C ILE A 23 -6.70 -15.46 23.39
N VAL A 24 -7.76 -15.19 22.66
CA VAL A 24 -8.43 -16.11 21.74
C VAL A 24 -7.71 -16.17 20.40
N GLY A 25 -7.10 -15.06 20.00
CA GLY A 25 -6.40 -14.93 18.73
C GLY A 25 -5.83 -13.54 18.52
N GLY A 26 -5.29 -13.33 17.34
CA GLY A 26 -4.80 -12.01 16.91
C GLY A 26 -3.97 -12.04 15.62
N GLU A 27 -3.67 -10.86 15.12
CA GLU A 27 -2.84 -10.58 13.96
C GLU A 27 -2.12 -9.24 14.07
N ILE A 28 -1.13 -9.05 13.20
CA ILE A 28 -0.45 -7.75 13.01
C ILE A 28 -0.82 -7.20 11.64
N GLU A 29 -1.08 -5.90 11.59
CA GLU A 29 -1.29 -5.12 10.37
C GLU A 29 -0.25 -4.00 10.29
N MET A 30 0.13 -3.62 9.08
CA MET A 30 0.98 -2.46 8.80
C MET A 30 0.34 -1.66 7.66
N ILE A 31 -0.01 -0.42 7.96
CA ILE A 31 -0.78 0.43 7.06
C ILE A 31 0.07 1.65 6.69
N HIS A 32 0.24 1.91 5.41
CA HIS A 32 0.94 3.10 4.94
C HIS A 32 0.14 4.37 5.25
N ILE A 33 0.83 5.44 5.68
CA ILE A 33 0.21 6.71 6.04
C ILE A 33 0.89 7.85 5.27
N GLY A 34 0.09 8.63 4.57
CA GLY A 34 0.55 9.81 3.85
C GLY A 34 0.48 9.66 2.33
N ASP A 35 1.28 10.43 1.62
CA ASP A 35 1.40 10.37 0.17
C ASP A 35 2.38 9.27 -0.28
N GLU A 36 2.48 9.02 -1.56
CA GLU A 36 3.32 7.99 -2.17
C GLU A 36 4.82 8.13 -1.87
N ASN A 37 5.27 9.29 -1.42
CA ASN A 37 6.66 9.56 -1.03
C ASN A 37 6.88 9.43 0.49
N SER A 38 5.84 9.12 1.24
CA SER A 38 5.90 8.97 2.69
C SER A 38 6.45 7.60 3.08
N PHE A 39 7.35 7.55 4.04
CA PHE A 39 7.82 6.33 4.70
C PHE A 39 7.17 6.14 6.08
N ARG A 40 6.00 6.73 6.29
CA ARG A 40 5.25 6.62 7.54
C ARG A 40 4.27 5.46 7.46
N TYR A 41 4.21 4.70 8.54
CA TYR A 41 3.33 3.55 8.68
C TYR A 41 2.67 3.55 10.05
N GLU A 42 1.45 3.05 10.11
CA GLU A 42 0.80 2.64 11.35
C GLU A 42 0.93 1.13 11.48
N ILE A 43 1.60 0.67 12.54
CA ILE A 43 1.63 -0.74 12.90
C ILE A 43 0.53 -0.97 13.92
N LYS A 44 -0.35 -1.94 13.64
CA LYS A 44 -1.43 -2.36 14.53
C LYS A 44 -1.22 -3.79 14.98
N LEU A 45 -1.47 -4.06 16.25
CA LEU A 45 -1.71 -5.39 16.74
C LEU A 45 -3.18 -5.50 17.15
N VAL A 46 -3.89 -6.41 16.51
CA VAL A 46 -5.27 -6.74 16.85
C VAL A 46 -5.25 -8.01 17.71
N GLN A 47 -5.88 -7.97 18.86
CA GLN A 47 -6.01 -9.12 19.77
C GLN A 47 -7.47 -9.36 20.12
N TYR A 48 -7.83 -10.63 20.22
CA TYR A 48 -9.16 -11.07 20.62
C TYR A 48 -9.08 -11.74 22.01
N PHE A 49 -9.91 -11.28 22.93
CA PHE A 49 -9.92 -11.75 24.33
C PHE A 49 -11.25 -12.41 24.66
N ASP A 50 -11.19 -13.53 25.38
CA ASP A 50 -12.37 -14.09 26.04
C ASP A 50 -12.81 -13.15 27.18
N CYS A 51 -14.00 -12.55 27.05
CA CYS A 51 -14.57 -11.63 28.02
C CYS A 51 -15.68 -12.26 28.89
N ALA A 52 -16.02 -13.54 28.67
CA ALA A 52 -17.04 -14.24 29.47
C ALA A 52 -16.58 -14.55 30.90
N GLN A 53 -15.27 -14.59 31.14
CA GLN A 53 -14.71 -14.90 32.47
C GLN A 53 -14.36 -13.63 33.23
N THR A 54 -15.14 -13.32 34.27
CA THR A 54 -15.00 -12.11 35.09
C THR A 54 -13.73 -12.04 35.97
N ALA A 55 -12.92 -13.10 35.99
CA ALA A 55 -11.66 -13.18 36.78
C ALA A 55 -10.41 -12.86 35.96
N ASN A 56 -10.53 -12.51 34.70
CA ASN A 56 -9.42 -12.23 33.80
C ASN A 56 -8.78 -10.88 34.13
N PRO A 57 -7.45 -10.76 34.22
CA PRO A 57 -6.80 -9.48 34.03
C PRO A 57 -7.08 -9.05 32.60
N GLY A 58 -7.72 -7.90 32.40
CA GLY A 58 -8.03 -7.37 31.08
C GLY A 58 -6.80 -7.22 30.17
N PRO A 59 -6.97 -6.69 28.95
CA PRO A 59 -5.87 -6.45 28.03
C PRO A 59 -4.79 -5.58 28.64
N ASP A 60 -3.54 -5.81 28.26
CA ASP A 60 -2.43 -4.98 28.73
C ASP A 60 -2.58 -3.54 28.21
N ASN A 61 -2.28 -2.55 29.04
CA ASN A 61 -2.39 -1.14 28.63
C ASN A 61 -1.39 -0.75 27.52
N LEU A 62 -0.29 -1.48 27.46
CA LEU A 62 0.77 -1.29 26.46
C LEU A 62 1.42 -2.65 26.13
N ILE A 63 1.88 -2.76 24.90
CA ILE A 63 2.62 -3.92 24.40
C ILE A 63 3.82 -3.45 23.58
N THR A 64 4.80 -4.33 23.40
CA THR A 64 5.99 -4.07 22.58
C THR A 64 6.05 -5.01 21.40
N TYR A 65 6.61 -4.54 20.28
CA TYR A 65 6.92 -5.35 19.12
C TYR A 65 8.35 -5.11 18.69
N THR A 66 8.90 -6.00 17.86
CA THR A 66 10.21 -5.83 17.27
C THR A 66 10.17 -6.11 15.77
N ILE A 67 10.98 -5.36 15.03
CA ILE A 67 11.22 -5.56 13.60
C ILE A 67 12.59 -6.21 13.43
N PHE A 68 12.62 -7.32 12.70
CA PHE A 68 13.84 -8.01 12.31
C PHE A 68 14.00 -8.01 10.79
N ARG A 69 15.24 -8.04 10.31
CA ARG A 69 15.52 -8.27 8.91
C ARG A 69 15.31 -9.75 8.59
N LYS A 70 14.56 -10.05 7.53
CA LYS A 70 14.17 -11.43 7.19
C LYS A 70 15.35 -12.34 6.86
N SER A 71 16.39 -11.80 6.17
CA SER A 71 17.51 -12.59 5.64
C SER A 71 18.41 -13.23 6.71
N ASP A 72 18.59 -12.57 7.86
CA ASP A 72 19.57 -12.98 8.88
C ASP A 72 19.05 -12.84 10.31
N GLY A 73 17.80 -12.41 10.50
CA GLY A 73 17.21 -12.17 11.81
C GLY A 73 17.83 -11.00 12.58
N ALA A 74 18.55 -10.10 11.91
CA ALA A 74 19.14 -8.95 12.58
C ALA A 74 18.06 -8.03 13.15
N PHE A 75 18.26 -7.60 14.40
CA PHE A 75 17.42 -6.58 15.02
C PHE A 75 17.50 -5.27 14.22
N MET A 76 16.34 -4.72 13.88
CA MET A 76 16.23 -3.44 13.19
C MET A 76 15.69 -2.37 14.11
N ARG A 77 14.56 -2.64 14.76
CA ARG A 77 13.88 -1.65 15.60
C ARG A 77 12.86 -2.34 16.51
N ASP A 78 12.56 -1.72 17.62
CA ASP A 78 11.42 -2.05 18.49
C ASP A 78 10.48 -0.85 18.61
N GLY A 79 9.29 -1.10 19.14
CA GLY A 79 8.31 -0.06 19.40
C GLY A 79 7.32 -0.47 20.50
N THR A 80 6.63 0.52 21.03
CA THR A 80 5.58 0.35 22.04
C THR A 80 4.25 0.80 21.47
N MET A 81 3.24 -0.04 21.57
CA MET A 81 1.87 0.25 21.15
C MET A 81 0.97 0.46 22.36
N PHE A 82 -0.02 1.31 22.20
CA PHE A 82 -1.05 1.58 23.21
C PHE A 82 -2.41 1.19 22.66
N ILE A 83 -3.35 0.87 23.56
CA ILE A 83 -4.74 0.59 23.18
C ILE A 83 -5.34 1.84 22.52
N THR A 84 -5.87 1.65 21.31
CA THR A 84 -6.56 2.69 20.53
C THR A 84 -8.04 2.43 20.37
N ASN A 85 -8.46 1.15 20.36
CA ASN A 85 -9.85 0.76 20.27
C ASN A 85 -10.15 -0.51 21.06
N GLN A 86 -11.39 -0.62 21.53
CA GLN A 86 -11.94 -1.84 22.17
C GLN A 86 -13.42 -1.96 21.77
N GLU A 87 -13.79 -3.11 21.23
CA GLU A 87 -15.17 -3.39 20.85
C GLU A 87 -15.51 -4.87 21.01
N PHE A 88 -16.78 -5.16 21.27
CA PHE A 88 -17.23 -6.54 21.30
C PHE A 88 -17.41 -7.07 19.89
N VAL A 89 -16.89 -8.28 19.65
CA VAL A 89 -17.08 -8.97 18.38
C VAL A 89 -18.54 -9.47 18.31
N PRO A 90 -19.27 -9.12 17.25
CA PRO A 90 -20.68 -9.53 17.12
C PRO A 90 -20.81 -11.02 16.78
N TYR A 91 -22.01 -11.55 16.95
CA TYR A 91 -22.44 -12.79 16.33
C TYR A 91 -23.03 -12.50 14.95
N THR A 92 -22.99 -13.48 14.05
CA THR A 92 -23.72 -13.39 12.77
C THR A 92 -25.22 -13.14 13.01
N ASN A 93 -25.81 -13.89 13.95
CA ASN A 93 -27.14 -13.63 14.44
C ASN A 93 -27.08 -13.37 15.97
N PRO A 94 -27.40 -12.15 16.44
CA PRO A 94 -27.38 -11.83 17.87
C PRO A 94 -28.31 -12.70 18.73
N ASP A 95 -29.39 -13.23 18.17
CA ASP A 95 -30.31 -14.09 18.89
C ASP A 95 -29.71 -15.48 19.18
N CYS A 96 -28.64 -15.83 18.46
CA CYS A 96 -27.86 -17.06 18.68
C CYS A 96 -26.80 -16.95 19.77
N ALA A 97 -26.67 -15.81 20.41
CA ALA A 97 -25.61 -15.54 21.36
C ALA A 97 -25.66 -16.49 22.57
N LEU A 98 -24.54 -17.19 22.80
CA LEU A 98 -24.36 -17.99 24.02
C LEU A 98 -23.87 -17.08 25.15
N GLY A 99 -24.61 -17.02 26.25
CA GLY A 99 -24.29 -16.13 27.37
C GLY A 99 -22.93 -16.39 28.04
N PHE A 100 -22.24 -17.48 27.69
CA PHE A 100 -20.91 -17.83 28.16
C PHE A 100 -19.81 -17.66 27.09
N LEU A 101 -20.14 -17.28 25.88
CA LEU A 101 -19.20 -16.97 24.80
C LEU A 101 -19.23 -15.46 24.55
N CYS A 102 -18.09 -14.82 24.72
CA CYS A 102 -17.93 -13.39 24.54
C CYS A 102 -16.51 -13.12 24.06
N THR A 103 -16.36 -12.36 22.99
CA THR A 103 -15.07 -11.98 22.45
C THR A 103 -14.93 -10.45 22.43
N LEU A 104 -13.86 -9.94 23.02
CA LEU A 104 -13.48 -8.53 23.00
C LEU A 104 -12.32 -8.35 22.03
N LYS A 105 -12.50 -7.57 20.98
CA LYS A 105 -11.45 -7.11 20.10
C LYS A 105 -10.76 -5.90 20.71
N VAL A 106 -9.44 -5.92 20.75
CA VAL A 106 -8.58 -4.84 21.25
C VAL A 106 -7.55 -4.49 20.20
N GLU A 107 -7.50 -3.24 19.81
CA GLU A 107 -6.53 -2.74 18.86
C GLU A 107 -5.48 -1.90 19.59
N TYR A 108 -4.22 -2.19 19.29
CA TYR A 108 -3.06 -1.41 19.70
C TYR A 108 -2.43 -0.82 18.48
N SER A 109 -1.95 0.42 18.54
CA SER A 109 -1.27 1.02 17.40
C SER A 109 -0.06 1.85 17.78
N HIS A 110 0.84 2.01 16.80
CA HIS A 110 2.01 2.87 16.86
C HIS A 110 2.36 3.38 15.47
N GLU A 111 2.46 4.70 15.33
CA GLU A 111 2.96 5.30 14.10
C GLU A 111 4.49 5.31 14.09
N ILE A 112 5.09 4.87 12.98
CA ILE A 112 6.53 4.74 12.80
C ILE A 112 6.94 5.31 11.44
N THR A 113 8.14 5.89 11.37
CA THR A 113 8.79 6.20 10.09
C THR A 113 9.90 5.19 9.86
N LEU A 114 9.90 4.50 8.72
CA LEU A 114 10.91 3.55 8.31
C LEU A 114 11.92 4.25 7.40
N ASP A 115 13.15 4.38 7.87
CA ASP A 115 14.22 5.03 7.11
C ASP A 115 14.56 4.20 5.86
N PRO A 116 14.46 4.74 4.63
CA PRO A 116 14.77 4.02 3.41
C PRO A 116 16.22 3.53 3.32
N ASP A 117 17.16 4.17 3.99
CA ASP A 117 18.55 3.72 4.04
C ASP A 117 18.74 2.49 4.94
N GLU A 118 17.85 2.26 5.91
CA GLU A 118 17.86 1.11 6.81
C GLU A 118 16.94 -0.02 6.33
N PHE A 119 15.78 0.34 5.72
CA PHE A 119 14.73 -0.59 5.33
C PHE A 119 14.69 -0.88 3.82
N ASN A 120 15.85 -1.09 3.21
CA ASN A 120 16.03 -1.34 1.76
C ASN A 120 16.47 -2.78 1.41
N HIS A 121 16.50 -3.71 2.36
CA HIS A 121 16.98 -5.07 2.09
C HIS A 121 15.98 -5.84 1.21
N PRO A 122 16.41 -6.44 0.07
CA PRO A 122 15.50 -7.01 -0.93
C PRO A 122 14.65 -8.20 -0.44
N GLU A 123 15.07 -8.91 0.60
CA GLU A 123 14.26 -9.99 1.19
C GLU A 123 13.20 -9.47 2.19
N GLY A 124 13.20 -8.18 2.49
CA GLY A 124 12.26 -7.53 3.40
C GLY A 124 12.52 -7.83 4.87
N TYR A 125 11.49 -7.62 5.66
CA TYR A 125 11.53 -7.57 7.12
C TYR A 125 10.35 -8.33 7.71
N VAL A 126 10.39 -8.51 9.04
CA VAL A 126 9.30 -9.13 9.80
C VAL A 126 9.05 -8.36 11.08
N ILE A 127 7.80 -8.04 11.35
CA ILE A 127 7.32 -7.53 12.64
C ILE A 127 6.91 -8.73 13.48
N VAL A 128 7.33 -8.76 14.73
CA VAL A 128 7.10 -9.86 15.65
C VAL A 128 6.53 -9.35 16.97
N TRP A 129 5.51 -10.03 17.45
CA TRP A 129 5.01 -9.94 18.81
C TRP A 129 4.86 -11.35 19.40
N GLU A 130 5.29 -11.54 20.62
CA GLU A 130 5.25 -12.83 21.32
C GLU A 130 4.71 -12.69 22.73
N ARG A 131 3.97 -13.70 23.20
CA ARG A 131 3.50 -13.81 24.57
C ARG A 131 3.13 -15.24 24.94
N CYS A 132 3.43 -15.67 26.17
CA CYS A 132 2.80 -16.81 26.82
C CYS A 132 1.50 -16.35 27.52
N CYS A 133 0.44 -17.11 27.66
CA CYS A 133 0.24 -18.50 27.31
C CYS A 133 -1.15 -18.66 26.72
N ARG A 134 -1.41 -19.78 26.00
CA ARG A 134 -2.72 -20.08 25.40
C ARG A 134 -3.73 -20.56 26.43
N ASN A 135 -5.00 -20.61 26.04
CA ASN A 135 -6.09 -21.13 26.87
C ASN A 135 -5.87 -22.61 27.21
N TRP A 136 -5.95 -22.96 28.47
CA TRP A 136 -5.78 -24.33 28.98
C TRP A 136 -6.79 -25.33 28.42
N ASP A 137 -7.98 -24.86 28.05
CA ASP A 137 -9.06 -25.69 27.56
C ASP A 137 -8.92 -26.05 26.06
N THR A 138 -7.87 -25.56 25.39
CA THR A 138 -7.59 -25.87 23.98
C THR A 138 -7.25 -27.34 23.81
N LYS A 139 -8.07 -28.07 23.01
CA LYS A 139 -8.09 -29.53 22.95
C LYS A 139 -7.04 -30.13 22.02
N ASN A 140 -6.68 -29.41 20.97
CA ASN A 140 -5.78 -29.87 19.92
C ASN A 140 -4.30 -29.63 20.17
N LEU A 141 -3.92 -29.10 21.35
CA LEU A 141 -2.53 -28.85 21.72
C LEU A 141 -2.08 -29.70 22.89
N ILE A 142 -0.78 -30.02 22.96
CA ILE A 142 -0.14 -30.62 24.11
C ILE A 142 0.16 -29.49 25.12
N ASN A 143 -0.37 -29.62 26.35
CA ASN A 143 -0.15 -28.65 27.44
C ASN A 143 -0.37 -27.19 27.01
N PRO A 144 -1.54 -26.83 26.47
CA PRO A 144 -1.76 -25.52 25.81
C PRO A 144 -1.42 -24.33 26.72
N GLY A 145 -1.60 -24.41 28.01
CA GLY A 145 -1.21 -23.37 28.96
C GLY A 145 0.30 -23.17 29.14
N TRP A 146 1.13 -23.93 28.44
CA TRP A 146 2.58 -23.76 28.36
C TRP A 146 3.03 -23.33 26.94
N ASN A 147 2.14 -23.28 25.99
CA ASN A 147 2.42 -22.82 24.64
C ASN A 147 2.16 -21.31 24.56
N GLY A 148 3.07 -20.60 23.94
CA GLY A 148 2.93 -19.17 23.67
C GLY A 148 2.12 -18.87 22.43
N MET A 149 2.08 -17.61 22.10
CA MET A 149 1.50 -17.05 20.89
C MET A 149 2.51 -16.12 20.26
N THR A 150 2.77 -16.32 18.96
CA THR A 150 3.63 -15.45 18.17
C THR A 150 2.86 -14.98 16.97
N TYR A 151 2.71 -13.66 16.84
CA TYR A 151 2.13 -13.05 15.66
C TYR A 151 3.23 -12.43 14.83
N THR A 152 3.17 -12.65 13.52
CA THR A 152 4.19 -12.20 12.57
C THR A 152 3.56 -11.52 11.37
N LEU A 153 4.20 -10.45 10.90
CA LEU A 153 3.90 -9.82 9.63
C LEU A 153 5.20 -9.63 8.84
N TYR A 154 5.30 -10.27 7.69
CA TYR A 154 6.40 -10.07 6.75
C TYR A 154 6.04 -8.98 5.76
N PHE A 155 6.93 -8.02 5.55
CA PHE A 155 6.71 -6.90 4.63
C PHE A 155 7.94 -6.64 3.75
N PRO A 156 7.74 -6.07 2.54
CA PRO A 156 8.82 -5.78 1.60
C PRO A 156 9.73 -4.63 2.06
N PRO A 157 10.86 -4.38 1.38
CA PRO A 157 11.60 -3.14 1.58
C PRO A 157 10.74 -1.92 1.22
N VAL A 158 10.97 -0.79 1.88
CA VAL A 158 10.20 0.45 1.66
C VAL A 158 10.63 1.23 0.40
N VAL A 159 11.66 0.74 -0.29
CA VAL A 159 12.11 1.25 -1.59
C VAL A 159 12.30 0.10 -2.58
N ASP A 160 12.05 0.36 -3.85
CA ASP A 160 12.32 -0.58 -4.94
C ASP A 160 13.81 -0.66 -5.29
N ALA A 161 14.16 -1.50 -6.27
CA ALA A 161 15.55 -1.67 -6.72
C ALA A 161 16.15 -0.41 -7.36
N SER A 162 15.35 0.59 -7.72
CA SER A 162 15.81 1.88 -8.25
C SER A 162 15.97 2.95 -7.16
N GLY A 163 15.58 2.64 -5.92
CA GLY A 163 15.60 3.56 -4.78
C GLY A 163 14.35 4.43 -4.66
N LYS A 164 13.32 4.20 -5.48
CA LYS A 164 12.03 4.88 -5.34
C LYS A 164 11.20 4.27 -4.21
N PRO A 165 10.33 5.05 -3.58
CA PRO A 165 9.41 4.52 -2.58
C PRO A 165 8.61 3.31 -3.11
N PHE A 166 8.56 2.25 -2.31
CA PHE A 166 7.71 1.09 -2.52
C PHE A 166 6.62 1.11 -1.45
N VAL A 167 5.49 1.72 -1.80
CA VAL A 167 4.34 1.81 -0.90
C VAL A 167 3.67 0.45 -0.79
N ASN A 168 3.43 0.00 0.43
CA ASN A 168 2.72 -1.24 0.72
C ASN A 168 2.05 -1.17 2.09
N SER A 169 0.76 -1.46 2.12
CA SER A 169 0.00 -1.77 3.32
C SER A 169 -0.23 -3.27 3.36
N SER A 170 -0.21 -3.89 4.53
CA SER A 170 -0.57 -5.31 4.63
C SER A 170 -2.07 -5.52 4.44
N PRO A 171 -2.51 -6.73 4.06
CA PRO A 171 -3.92 -7.08 4.04
C PRO A 171 -4.62 -6.77 5.37
N ARG A 172 -5.82 -6.21 5.29
CA ARG A 172 -6.74 -6.03 6.42
C ARG A 172 -7.73 -7.18 6.44
N LEU A 173 -7.57 -8.09 7.37
CA LEU A 173 -8.43 -9.24 7.48
C LEU A 173 -9.77 -8.87 8.11
N PHE A 174 -10.87 -9.41 7.57
CA PHE A 174 -12.20 -9.17 8.13
C PHE A 174 -12.24 -9.61 9.61
N PRO A 175 -12.89 -8.86 10.50
CA PRO A 175 -12.99 -9.25 11.90
C PRO A 175 -13.72 -10.58 11.98
N PRO A 176 -13.21 -11.56 12.77
CA PRO A 176 -13.93 -12.79 13.00
C PRO A 176 -15.23 -12.51 13.78
N LEU A 177 -16.20 -13.38 13.62
CA LEU A 177 -17.45 -13.33 14.38
C LEU A 177 -17.33 -14.16 15.66
N SER A 178 -18.15 -13.85 16.68
CA SER A 178 -18.20 -14.60 17.95
C SER A 178 -19.06 -15.87 17.83
N ASP A 179 -19.15 -16.45 16.62
CA ASP A 179 -19.94 -17.64 16.36
C ASP A 179 -19.27 -18.90 16.89
N TYR A 180 -20.06 -19.95 17.02
CA TYR A 180 -19.62 -21.26 17.45
C TYR A 180 -20.05 -22.33 16.45
N ALA A 181 -19.30 -23.39 16.36
CA ALA A 181 -19.63 -24.52 15.49
C ALA A 181 -20.40 -25.59 16.27
N CYS A 182 -21.19 -26.37 15.55
CA CYS A 182 -21.94 -27.49 16.11
C CYS A 182 -21.44 -28.82 15.55
N VAL A 183 -21.41 -29.86 16.40
CA VAL A 183 -21.06 -31.20 15.97
C VAL A 183 -22.03 -31.70 14.89
N ASP A 184 -21.47 -32.34 13.86
CA ASP A 184 -22.19 -32.91 12.70
C ASP A 184 -22.94 -31.85 11.86
N GLN A 185 -22.58 -30.58 11.94
CA GLN A 185 -23.16 -29.51 11.14
C GLN A 185 -22.06 -28.70 10.42
N LEU A 186 -22.38 -28.32 9.19
CA LEU A 186 -21.49 -27.48 8.42
C LEU A 186 -21.35 -26.10 9.09
N PHE A 187 -20.15 -25.76 9.47
CA PHE A 187 -19.77 -24.42 9.89
C PHE A 187 -18.96 -23.75 8.80
N TYR A 188 -19.23 -22.49 8.56
CA TYR A 188 -18.48 -21.67 7.60
C TYR A 188 -18.29 -20.24 8.14
N ILE A 189 -17.20 -19.62 7.76
CA ILE A 189 -16.91 -18.22 8.11
C ILE A 189 -15.96 -17.62 7.07
N ASP A 190 -16.18 -16.35 6.74
CA ASP A 190 -15.29 -15.59 5.89
C ASP A 190 -14.11 -15.04 6.72
N PHE A 191 -12.90 -15.51 6.40
CA PHE A 191 -11.64 -15.11 7.00
C PHE A 191 -10.77 -14.31 6.02
N ALA A 192 -11.37 -13.88 4.91
CA ALA A 192 -10.71 -13.04 3.92
C ALA A 192 -10.40 -11.63 4.47
N GLY A 193 -10.04 -10.76 3.60
CA GLY A 193 -9.74 -9.37 3.88
C GLY A 193 -9.63 -8.58 2.60
N THR A 194 -9.31 -7.31 2.73
CA THR A 194 -9.05 -6.39 1.63
C THR A 194 -7.62 -5.89 1.69
N ASP A 195 -7.09 -5.49 0.56
CA ASP A 195 -5.81 -4.83 0.45
C ASP A 195 -6.01 -3.39 -0.03
N ASP A 196 -5.43 -2.42 0.70
CA ASP A 196 -5.62 -0.99 0.40
C ASP A 196 -4.87 -0.57 -0.89
N ASP A 197 -3.83 -1.32 -1.28
CA ASP A 197 -3.01 -1.05 -2.46
C ASP A 197 -3.48 -1.85 -3.68
N GLY A 198 -4.51 -2.69 -3.52
CA GLY A 198 -5.12 -3.51 -4.56
C GLY A 198 -4.32 -4.79 -4.89
N ASP A 199 -3.48 -5.23 -3.99
CA ASP A 199 -2.73 -6.47 -4.14
C ASP A 199 -3.61 -7.71 -3.95
N SER A 200 -3.30 -8.79 -4.64
CA SER A 200 -4.04 -10.04 -4.50
C SER A 200 -3.59 -10.82 -3.26
N ILE A 201 -4.57 -11.39 -2.54
CA ILE A 201 -4.32 -12.14 -1.32
C ILE A 201 -4.67 -13.61 -1.56
N ALA A 202 -3.77 -14.52 -1.15
CA ALA A 202 -4.03 -15.96 -1.16
C ALA A 202 -3.99 -16.50 0.27
N TYR A 203 -5.01 -17.30 0.62
CA TYR A 203 -5.18 -17.85 1.97
C TYR A 203 -4.83 -19.33 2.04
N SER A 204 -4.26 -19.74 3.18
CA SER A 204 -4.00 -21.14 3.48
C SER A 204 -4.00 -21.38 4.99
N LEU A 205 -4.28 -22.62 5.43
CA LEU A 205 -4.08 -23.01 6.81
C LEU A 205 -2.59 -23.04 7.14
N ALA A 206 -2.24 -22.64 8.37
CA ALA A 206 -0.89 -22.71 8.90
C ALA A 206 -0.92 -23.26 10.32
N ALA A 207 0.18 -23.87 10.78
CA ALA A 207 0.29 -24.21 12.19
C ALA A 207 0.44 -22.95 13.03
N PRO A 208 -0.30 -22.80 14.13
CA PRO A 208 -0.09 -21.72 15.07
C PRO A 208 1.37 -21.68 15.56
N LEU A 209 1.93 -20.47 15.71
CA LEU A 209 3.29 -20.31 16.20
C LEU A 209 3.32 -20.29 17.72
N ASP A 210 4.34 -20.93 18.30
CA ASP A 210 4.68 -20.88 19.70
C ASP A 210 5.69 -19.76 19.96
N ASP A 211 5.90 -19.39 21.23
CA ASP A 211 6.98 -18.50 21.60
C ASP A 211 8.31 -19.28 21.81
N HIS A 212 9.43 -18.56 21.89
CA HIS A 212 10.73 -19.17 22.14
C HIS A 212 10.98 -19.51 23.62
N GLN A 213 10.10 -19.09 24.52
CA GLN A 213 10.31 -19.25 25.96
C GLN A 213 9.63 -20.49 26.47
N LEU A 214 10.40 -21.53 26.64
CA LEU A 214 9.94 -22.78 27.24
C LEU A 214 9.58 -22.59 28.73
N ASN A 215 8.28 -22.71 29.06
CA ASN A 215 7.76 -22.99 30.39
C ASN A 215 7.81 -21.87 31.44
N ASP A 216 7.78 -20.60 31.10
CA ASP A 216 7.64 -19.52 32.07
C ASP A 216 6.43 -18.62 31.82
N ALA A 217 5.32 -18.92 32.47
CA ALA A 217 4.05 -18.19 32.35
C ALA A 217 4.10 -16.69 32.77
N ASN A 218 5.25 -16.22 33.25
CA ASN A 218 5.41 -14.87 33.79
C ASN A 218 6.32 -13.97 32.93
N ILE A 219 6.92 -14.47 31.86
CA ILE A 219 7.89 -13.72 31.10
C ILE A 219 7.23 -13.29 29.77
N VAL A 220 7.09 -11.98 29.61
CA VAL A 220 6.86 -11.38 28.28
C VAL A 220 8.17 -11.52 27.52
N ALA A 221 8.18 -12.23 26.41
CA ALA A 221 9.36 -12.32 25.56
C ALA A 221 9.81 -10.90 25.18
N LEU A 222 11.09 -10.62 25.30
CA LEU A 222 11.67 -9.41 24.74
C LEU A 222 11.88 -9.68 23.24
N PRO A 223 11.14 -9.03 22.34
CA PRO A 223 11.14 -9.39 20.93
C PRO A 223 12.53 -9.36 20.28
N GLU A 224 13.41 -8.50 20.72
CA GLU A 224 14.79 -8.44 20.23
C GLU A 224 15.63 -9.69 20.50
N THR A 225 15.18 -10.56 21.39
CA THR A 225 15.87 -11.83 21.70
C THR A 225 15.31 -13.02 20.95
N THR A 226 14.24 -12.84 20.19
CA THR A 226 13.49 -13.92 19.54
C THR A 226 13.27 -13.66 18.03
N PRO A 227 14.34 -13.60 17.23
CA PRO A 227 14.18 -13.48 15.78
C PRO A 227 13.61 -14.77 15.18
N PRO A 228 12.93 -14.69 13.99
CA PRO A 228 12.50 -15.90 13.31
C PRO A 228 13.68 -16.81 12.93
N PRO A 229 13.45 -18.14 12.73
CA PRO A 229 12.16 -18.80 12.67
C PRO A 229 11.57 -19.12 14.05
N HIS A 230 10.25 -18.92 14.20
CA HIS A 230 9.55 -19.28 15.42
C HIS A 230 9.15 -20.76 15.43
N PRO A 231 9.13 -21.41 16.60
CA PRO A 231 8.63 -22.78 16.72
C PRO A 231 7.12 -22.82 16.41
N ILE A 232 6.64 -23.97 15.96
CA ILE A 232 5.21 -24.24 15.86
C ILE A 232 4.75 -24.93 17.13
N VAL A 233 3.46 -24.81 17.45
CA VAL A 233 2.85 -25.51 18.59
C VAL A 233 2.93 -27.03 18.43
N ASP A 234 3.02 -27.76 19.55
CA ASP A 234 2.94 -29.21 19.58
C ASP A 234 1.46 -29.66 19.58
N PHE A 235 1.01 -30.28 18.50
CA PHE A 235 -0.33 -30.83 18.41
C PHE A 235 -0.51 -32.05 19.34
N ALA A 236 -1.66 -32.14 19.98
CA ALA A 236 -2.04 -33.32 20.75
C ALA A 236 -2.24 -34.55 19.83
N PRO A 237 -2.09 -35.77 20.36
CA PRO A 237 -2.24 -36.99 19.54
C PRO A 237 -3.56 -37.03 18.78
N GLY A 238 -3.50 -37.22 17.47
CA GLY A 238 -4.66 -37.24 16.56
C GLY A 238 -4.92 -35.93 15.85
N TYR A 239 -4.24 -34.84 16.23
CA TYR A 239 -4.33 -33.54 15.55
C TYR A 239 -3.09 -33.25 14.73
N THR A 240 -3.26 -32.58 13.63
CA THR A 240 -2.19 -32.17 12.69
C THR A 240 -2.57 -30.85 12.02
N LEU A 241 -1.71 -30.30 11.18
CA LEU A 241 -2.03 -29.14 10.37
C LEU A 241 -3.30 -29.36 9.49
N ASP A 242 -3.46 -30.55 8.92
CA ASP A 242 -4.62 -30.89 8.09
C ASP A 242 -5.85 -31.33 8.90
N ASN A 243 -5.73 -31.36 10.22
CA ASN A 243 -6.79 -31.80 11.14
C ASN A 243 -6.72 -31.01 12.47
N MET A 244 -6.60 -29.67 12.38
CA MET A 244 -6.58 -28.80 13.57
C MET A 244 -7.93 -28.78 14.29
N VAL A 245 -9.03 -28.82 13.54
CA VAL A 245 -10.39 -29.04 14.06
C VAL A 245 -10.88 -30.35 13.43
N PRO A 246 -11.16 -31.38 14.24
CA PRO A 246 -11.58 -32.68 13.71
C PRO A 246 -12.95 -32.56 13.05
N GLY A 247 -13.07 -33.04 11.85
CA GLY A 247 -14.31 -32.92 11.06
C GLY A 247 -14.37 -33.88 9.87
N ASP A 248 -15.56 -34.03 9.30
CA ASP A 248 -15.81 -34.73 8.05
C ASP A 248 -16.78 -33.90 7.18
N PRO A 249 -16.26 -33.03 6.29
CA PRO A 249 -14.85 -32.73 6.06
C PRO A 249 -14.18 -31.97 7.24
N ALA A 250 -12.86 -32.17 7.36
CA ALA A 250 -12.02 -31.43 8.32
C ALA A 250 -11.94 -29.94 7.97
N LEU A 251 -11.42 -29.13 8.91
CA LEU A 251 -11.22 -27.69 8.68
C LEU A 251 -10.41 -27.45 7.40
N SER A 252 -10.95 -26.64 6.53
CA SER A 252 -10.31 -26.22 5.28
C SER A 252 -10.52 -24.72 5.05
N ILE A 253 -9.68 -24.12 4.22
CA ILE A 253 -9.83 -22.74 3.76
C ILE A 253 -9.67 -22.69 2.24
N SER A 254 -10.54 -21.96 1.57
CA SER A 254 -10.38 -21.68 0.15
C SER A 254 -9.25 -20.66 -0.09
N THR A 255 -8.76 -20.57 -1.31
CA THR A 255 -7.77 -19.55 -1.70
C THR A 255 -8.27 -18.14 -1.48
N ASN A 256 -9.59 -17.93 -1.46
CA ASN A 256 -10.25 -16.64 -1.23
C ASN A 256 -10.56 -16.37 0.26
N GLY A 257 -10.12 -17.23 1.17
CA GLY A 257 -10.24 -17.00 2.61
C GLY A 257 -11.51 -17.57 3.26
N PHE A 258 -12.35 -18.28 2.53
CA PHE A 258 -13.57 -18.88 3.10
C PHE A 258 -13.25 -20.18 3.82
N ILE A 259 -13.50 -20.24 5.12
CA ILE A 259 -13.28 -21.40 5.99
C ILE A 259 -14.53 -22.25 6.04
N THR A 260 -14.36 -23.58 6.00
CA THR A 260 -15.42 -24.56 6.18
C THR A 260 -14.95 -25.73 7.04
N VAL A 261 -15.85 -26.30 7.84
CA VAL A 261 -15.65 -27.53 8.62
C VAL A 261 -17.00 -28.14 9.00
N THR A 262 -17.08 -29.48 9.04
CA THR A 262 -18.18 -30.16 9.72
C THR A 262 -17.61 -30.90 10.92
N PRO A 263 -17.58 -30.27 12.13
CA PRO A 263 -16.89 -30.81 13.28
C PRO A 263 -17.50 -32.11 13.76
N THR A 264 -16.66 -33.07 14.20
CA THR A 264 -17.12 -34.36 14.74
C THR A 264 -16.99 -34.46 16.25
N GLU A 265 -16.32 -33.53 16.90
CA GLU A 265 -16.10 -33.56 18.35
C GLU A 265 -16.23 -32.16 18.96
N THR A 266 -16.91 -32.09 20.13
CA THR A 266 -16.98 -30.84 20.93
C THR A 266 -15.63 -30.46 21.48
N GLY A 267 -15.38 -29.17 21.67
CA GLY A 267 -14.17 -28.64 22.31
C GLY A 267 -13.81 -27.24 21.87
N LEU A 268 -12.72 -26.73 22.45
CA LEU A 268 -12.09 -25.49 21.99
C LEU A 268 -10.85 -25.87 21.19
N TYR A 269 -10.75 -25.38 19.99
CA TYR A 269 -9.67 -25.69 19.04
C TYR A 269 -8.98 -24.41 18.59
N VAL A 270 -7.65 -24.43 18.52
CA VAL A 270 -6.89 -23.35 17.91
C VAL A 270 -6.53 -23.70 16.47
N PHE A 271 -6.59 -22.73 15.59
CA PHE A 271 -6.12 -22.83 14.21
C PHE A 271 -5.47 -21.52 13.79
N SER A 272 -4.71 -21.55 12.71
CA SER A 272 -4.08 -20.36 12.14
C SER A 272 -4.30 -20.29 10.65
N VAL A 273 -4.56 -19.09 10.17
CA VAL A 273 -4.67 -18.74 8.76
C VAL A 273 -3.49 -17.87 8.38
N LYS A 274 -2.89 -18.20 7.24
CA LYS A 274 -1.85 -17.42 6.60
C LYS A 274 -2.45 -16.71 5.40
N ALA A 275 -2.29 -15.39 5.34
CA ALA A 275 -2.61 -14.54 4.20
C ALA A 275 -1.31 -14.12 3.52
N GLU A 276 -1.12 -14.52 2.27
CA GLU A 276 0.04 -14.20 1.44
C GLU A 276 -0.36 -13.16 0.41
N GLU A 277 0.40 -12.08 0.36
CA GLU A 277 0.14 -10.90 -0.47
C GLU A 277 1.00 -10.94 -1.73
N PHE A 278 0.40 -10.66 -2.89
CA PHE A 278 1.06 -10.73 -4.19
C PHE A 278 0.79 -9.48 -5.02
N ARG A 279 1.85 -8.86 -5.51
CA ARG A 279 1.82 -7.77 -6.49
C ARG A 279 2.41 -8.26 -7.81
N ASN A 280 1.62 -8.18 -8.88
CA ASN A 280 2.02 -8.70 -10.21
C ASN A 280 2.48 -10.17 -10.18
N GLY A 281 1.85 -11.01 -9.37
CA GLY A 281 2.18 -12.43 -9.22
C GLY A 281 3.44 -12.72 -8.40
N ILE A 282 4.08 -11.70 -7.82
CA ILE A 282 5.26 -11.85 -6.95
C ILE A 282 4.81 -11.68 -5.50
N LYS A 283 5.13 -12.66 -4.66
CA LYS A 283 4.86 -12.56 -3.21
C LYS A 283 5.67 -11.44 -2.59
N ILE A 284 5.00 -10.48 -1.96
CA ILE A 284 5.61 -9.33 -1.30
C ILE A 284 5.43 -9.32 0.23
N GLY A 285 4.33 -9.91 0.73
CA GLY A 285 4.01 -9.92 2.15
C GLY A 285 3.42 -11.25 2.64
N GLU A 286 3.33 -11.38 3.94
CA GLU A 286 2.65 -12.50 4.62
C GLU A 286 2.22 -12.05 6.01
N SER A 287 0.94 -12.21 6.32
CA SER A 287 0.43 -12.08 7.70
C SER A 287 -0.16 -13.40 8.18
N ARG A 288 -0.28 -13.54 9.49
CA ARG A 288 -0.91 -14.72 10.12
C ARG A 288 -1.89 -14.27 11.18
N ARG A 289 -3.08 -14.90 11.15
CA ARG A 289 -4.10 -14.79 12.18
C ARG A 289 -4.26 -16.11 12.88
N ASP A 290 -4.02 -16.11 14.19
CA ASP A 290 -4.44 -17.21 15.06
C ASP A 290 -5.86 -16.94 15.55
N PHE A 291 -6.68 -18.00 15.66
CA PHE A 291 -8.00 -17.89 16.25
C PHE A 291 -8.43 -19.20 16.92
N GLN A 292 -9.46 -19.14 17.78
CA GLN A 292 -10.02 -20.28 18.46
C GLN A 292 -11.46 -20.51 18.01
N MET A 293 -11.80 -21.76 17.73
CA MET A 293 -13.16 -22.22 17.41
C MET A 293 -13.73 -23.01 18.57
N LEU A 294 -14.88 -22.59 19.06
CA LEU A 294 -15.67 -23.38 20.01
C LEU A 294 -16.62 -24.28 19.25
N VAL A 295 -16.57 -25.59 19.52
CA VAL A 295 -17.50 -26.59 19.00
C VAL A 295 -18.35 -27.11 20.16
N VAL A 296 -19.67 -27.04 19.99
CA VAL A 296 -20.66 -27.49 20.99
C VAL A 296 -21.51 -28.64 20.41
N ASP A 297 -22.26 -29.31 21.29
CA ASP A 297 -23.25 -30.31 20.87
C ASP A 297 -24.68 -29.83 21.16
N GLY A 298 -25.67 -30.58 20.69
CA GLY A 298 -27.08 -30.34 20.98
C GLY A 298 -27.71 -29.21 20.19
N CYS A 299 -27.05 -28.73 19.16
CA CYS A 299 -27.67 -27.83 18.18
C CYS A 299 -28.68 -28.61 17.33
N ASN A 300 -29.88 -28.07 17.18
CA ASN A 300 -30.90 -28.63 16.33
C ASN A 300 -31.38 -27.49 15.41
N PRO A 301 -30.64 -27.17 14.34
CA PRO A 301 -31.12 -26.19 13.38
C PRO A 301 -32.36 -26.74 12.67
N PRO A 302 -33.27 -25.89 12.23
CA PRO A 302 -34.34 -26.26 11.31
C PRO A 302 -33.75 -26.82 10.00
N ASP A 303 -34.61 -27.40 9.15
CA ASP A 303 -34.18 -27.68 7.78
C ASP A 303 -33.88 -26.38 7.05
N PRO A 304 -32.88 -26.36 6.10
CA PRO A 304 -32.56 -25.16 5.35
C PRO A 304 -33.75 -24.69 4.50
N PRO A 305 -33.81 -23.42 4.14
CA PRO A 305 -34.80 -22.94 3.20
C PRO A 305 -34.69 -23.67 1.87
N GLU A 306 -35.79 -23.81 1.14
CA GLU A 306 -35.80 -24.37 -0.21
C GLU A 306 -35.95 -23.25 -1.24
N ALA A 307 -34.96 -23.09 -2.10
CA ALA A 307 -34.92 -22.10 -3.17
C ALA A 307 -35.18 -22.74 -4.54
N LEU A 308 -36.13 -22.23 -5.28
CA LEU A 308 -36.52 -22.75 -6.58
C LEU A 308 -36.62 -21.64 -7.62
N VAL A 309 -35.97 -21.82 -8.76
CA VAL A 309 -35.98 -20.83 -9.86
C VAL A 309 -37.03 -21.23 -10.90
N LYS A 310 -37.78 -20.24 -11.38
CA LYS A 310 -38.82 -20.39 -12.42
C LYS A 310 -38.59 -19.40 -13.54
N VAL A 311 -38.33 -19.91 -14.73
CA VAL A 311 -38.19 -19.07 -15.92
C VAL A 311 -39.59 -18.80 -16.53
N PRO A 312 -39.92 -17.56 -16.86
CA PRO A 312 -41.18 -17.20 -17.48
C PRO A 312 -41.47 -18.03 -18.75
N GLY A 313 -42.68 -18.58 -18.81
CA GLY A 313 -43.11 -19.42 -19.95
C GLY A 313 -42.71 -20.89 -19.90
N GLN A 314 -41.86 -21.30 -18.96
CA GLN A 314 -41.56 -22.73 -18.72
C GLN A 314 -42.59 -23.35 -17.74
N LEU A 315 -42.87 -24.67 -17.93
CA LEU A 315 -43.83 -25.39 -17.09
C LEU A 315 -43.17 -25.90 -15.81
N ASP A 316 -41.93 -26.35 -15.89
CA ASP A 316 -41.17 -26.92 -14.78
C ASP A 316 -40.26 -25.87 -14.13
N PHE A 317 -39.81 -26.12 -12.90
CA PHE A 317 -38.75 -25.32 -12.26
C PHE A 317 -37.41 -25.60 -12.96
N TYR A 318 -36.56 -24.60 -12.94
CA TYR A 318 -35.16 -24.67 -13.43
C TYR A 318 -34.39 -25.76 -12.70
N LYS A 319 -33.49 -26.41 -13.40
CA LYS A 319 -32.55 -27.39 -12.86
C LYS A 319 -31.13 -26.90 -13.11
N GLU A 320 -30.20 -27.26 -12.25
CA GLU A 320 -28.80 -26.82 -12.33
C GLU A 320 -28.10 -27.15 -13.66
N ASP A 321 -28.55 -28.18 -14.37
CA ASP A 321 -28.03 -28.54 -15.70
C ASP A 321 -28.67 -27.74 -16.85
N ASP A 322 -29.70 -26.95 -16.58
CA ASP A 322 -30.39 -26.16 -17.58
C ASP A 322 -29.60 -24.86 -17.86
N THR A 323 -29.82 -24.26 -19.01
CA THR A 323 -29.29 -22.96 -19.38
C THR A 323 -30.42 -22.02 -19.77
N ILE A 324 -30.47 -20.86 -19.18
CA ILE A 324 -31.39 -19.77 -19.55
C ILE A 324 -30.75 -18.97 -20.67
N VAL A 325 -31.40 -18.86 -21.82
CA VAL A 325 -30.92 -18.04 -22.94
C VAL A 325 -31.81 -16.82 -23.08
N TYR A 326 -31.23 -15.65 -22.98
CA TYR A 326 -31.89 -14.39 -23.25
C TYR A 326 -31.37 -13.73 -24.51
N VAL A 327 -32.29 -13.13 -25.26
CA VAL A 327 -31.95 -12.28 -26.41
C VAL A 327 -31.96 -10.83 -25.95
N ALA A 328 -31.02 -10.03 -26.42
CA ALA A 328 -30.77 -8.66 -25.98
C ALA A 328 -32.01 -7.74 -25.90
N SER A 329 -33.01 -7.95 -26.74
CA SER A 329 -34.22 -7.13 -26.82
C SER A 329 -35.38 -7.54 -25.92
N GLN A 330 -35.20 -8.57 -25.06
CA GLN A 330 -36.28 -9.11 -24.23
C GLN A 330 -36.01 -8.88 -22.74
N PRO A 331 -37.08 -8.79 -21.90
CA PRO A 331 -36.91 -8.75 -20.45
C PRO A 331 -36.15 -9.98 -19.98
N LYS A 332 -35.07 -9.78 -19.23
CA LYS A 332 -34.13 -10.82 -18.76
C LYS A 332 -34.36 -11.14 -17.29
N CYS A 333 -35.61 -11.41 -16.93
CA CYS A 333 -36.01 -11.68 -15.57
C CYS A 333 -36.52 -13.12 -15.41
N PHE A 334 -36.33 -13.69 -14.24
CA PHE A 334 -36.93 -14.94 -13.79
C PHE A 334 -37.36 -14.80 -12.33
N ASP A 335 -38.19 -15.72 -11.87
CA ASP A 335 -38.71 -15.74 -10.51
C ASP A 335 -37.88 -16.66 -9.61
N LEU A 336 -37.46 -16.22 -8.46
CA LEU A 336 -36.96 -17.00 -7.35
C LEU A 336 -38.09 -17.20 -6.33
N PHE A 337 -38.40 -18.45 -6.00
CA PHE A 337 -39.32 -18.82 -4.96
C PHE A 337 -38.56 -19.42 -3.79
N VAL A 338 -38.82 -18.96 -2.59
CA VAL A 338 -38.20 -19.48 -1.36
C VAL A 338 -39.29 -19.88 -0.38
N THR A 339 -39.19 -21.07 0.14
CA THR A 339 -40.05 -21.63 1.19
C THR A 339 -39.19 -22.02 2.39
N ASP A 340 -39.71 -21.85 3.59
CA ASP A 340 -39.06 -22.24 4.84
C ASP A 340 -40.08 -22.45 5.95
N ASP A 341 -39.64 -22.74 7.16
CA ASP A 341 -40.49 -22.91 8.34
C ASP A 341 -41.23 -21.64 8.73
N ILE A 342 -42.31 -21.78 9.48
CA ILE A 342 -43.12 -20.65 9.93
C ILE A 342 -42.36 -19.81 10.96
N GLY A 343 -42.35 -18.49 10.75
CA GLY A 343 -41.70 -17.54 11.64
C GLY A 343 -40.21 -17.33 11.32
N THR A 344 -39.72 -17.91 10.23
CA THR A 344 -38.34 -17.75 9.76
C THR A 344 -38.19 -16.45 8.98
N ASN A 345 -37.11 -15.71 9.23
CA ASN A 345 -36.67 -14.63 8.38
C ASN A 345 -35.67 -15.17 7.36
N VAL A 346 -35.88 -14.81 6.11
CA VAL A 346 -35.00 -15.25 5.02
C VAL A 346 -34.29 -14.07 4.41
N SER A 347 -32.97 -14.13 4.34
CA SER A 347 -32.13 -13.22 3.59
C SER A 347 -31.77 -13.83 2.23
N LEU A 348 -31.71 -12.98 1.20
CA LEU A 348 -31.43 -13.40 -0.16
C LEU A 348 -30.17 -12.66 -0.66
N ASN A 349 -29.28 -13.40 -1.32
CA ASN A 349 -28.07 -12.84 -1.91
C ASN A 349 -27.82 -13.47 -3.28
N ALA A 350 -27.07 -12.77 -4.15
CA ALA A 350 -26.62 -13.27 -5.43
C ALA A 350 -25.13 -13.08 -5.57
N ILE A 351 -24.43 -14.11 -6.02
CA ILE A 351 -22.98 -14.06 -6.21
C ILE A 351 -22.66 -14.38 -7.67
N ALA A 352 -21.90 -13.50 -8.32
CA ALA A 352 -21.31 -13.79 -9.62
C ALA A 352 -20.17 -14.80 -9.44
N VAL A 353 -20.23 -15.93 -10.17
CA VAL A 353 -19.27 -17.03 -9.99
C VAL A 353 -18.09 -16.94 -10.94
N ASN A 354 -18.32 -16.53 -12.19
CA ASN A 354 -17.30 -16.54 -13.24
C ASN A 354 -17.18 -15.20 -14.00
N PHE A 355 -17.81 -14.15 -13.52
CA PHE A 355 -17.79 -12.83 -14.14
C PHE A 355 -17.79 -11.71 -13.08
N GLY A 356 -17.51 -10.48 -13.51
CA GLY A 356 -17.40 -9.34 -12.63
C GLY A 356 -16.02 -9.25 -11.96
N LYS A 357 -15.79 -8.19 -11.20
CA LYS A 357 -14.61 -8.07 -10.31
C LYS A 357 -14.88 -8.92 -9.08
N GLU A 358 -13.84 -9.56 -8.56
CA GLU A 358 -13.89 -10.30 -7.31
C GLU A 358 -14.54 -9.44 -6.21
N GLY A 359 -15.63 -9.92 -5.60
CA GLY A 359 -16.42 -9.17 -4.62
C GLY A 359 -17.46 -8.19 -5.20
N SER A 360 -17.76 -8.21 -6.50
CA SER A 360 -18.90 -7.45 -7.03
C SER A 360 -20.20 -8.00 -6.46
N ASP A 361 -20.83 -7.21 -5.62
CA ASP A 361 -22.13 -7.50 -5.05
C ASP A 361 -23.18 -7.29 -6.14
N LEU A 362 -24.03 -8.28 -6.36
CA LEU A 362 -25.15 -8.21 -7.30
C LEU A 362 -26.44 -7.77 -6.59
N ASP A 363 -26.32 -6.92 -5.54
CA ASP A 363 -27.44 -6.43 -4.72
C ASP A 363 -28.56 -5.80 -5.54
N ASP A 364 -28.24 -5.21 -6.69
CA ASP A 364 -29.20 -4.57 -7.59
C ASP A 364 -30.08 -5.58 -8.36
N ILE A 365 -29.77 -6.88 -8.30
CA ILE A 365 -30.53 -7.94 -9.00
C ILE A 365 -31.87 -8.19 -8.32
N PHE A 366 -31.95 -8.07 -7.01
CA PHE A 366 -33.16 -8.38 -6.27
C PHE A 366 -34.09 -7.20 -6.10
N SER A 367 -35.40 -7.44 -6.19
CA SER A 367 -36.43 -6.45 -5.81
C SER A 367 -36.51 -6.25 -4.30
N PHE A 368 -36.05 -7.21 -3.50
CA PHE A 368 -35.82 -7.13 -2.05
C PHE A 368 -34.81 -8.20 -1.63
N SER A 369 -34.08 -7.95 -0.54
CA SER A 369 -33.03 -8.83 -0.03
C SER A 369 -33.43 -9.65 1.20
N GLU A 370 -34.58 -9.35 1.81
CA GLU A 370 -35.06 -10.00 3.04
C GLU A 370 -36.58 -10.20 3.02
N GLY A 371 -37.05 -11.20 3.72
CA GLY A 371 -38.46 -11.47 3.88
C GLY A 371 -38.73 -12.40 5.05
N SER A 372 -39.98 -12.58 5.42
CA SER A 372 -40.37 -13.49 6.50
C SER A 372 -41.44 -14.48 6.04
N ILE A 373 -41.30 -15.75 6.44
CA ILE A 373 -42.28 -16.80 6.24
C ILE A 373 -43.22 -16.82 7.45
N ASN A 374 -44.43 -16.30 7.29
CA ASN A 374 -45.38 -16.04 8.40
C ASN A 374 -46.50 -17.10 8.52
N SER A 375 -46.70 -17.92 7.49
CA SER A 375 -47.81 -18.91 7.45
C SER A 375 -47.33 -20.20 6.79
N ALA A 376 -47.88 -21.32 7.21
CA ALA A 376 -47.59 -22.60 6.55
C ALA A 376 -47.96 -22.58 5.07
N GLY A 377 -47.02 -22.86 4.21
CA GLY A 377 -47.14 -22.79 2.76
C GLY A 377 -46.96 -21.39 2.15
N ASP A 378 -46.60 -20.42 2.94
CA ASP A 378 -46.11 -19.12 2.42
C ASP A 378 -44.85 -19.31 1.59
N THR A 379 -44.73 -18.51 0.56
CA THR A 379 -43.61 -18.55 -0.35
C THR A 379 -43.18 -17.11 -0.64
N LEU A 380 -41.93 -16.79 -0.37
CA LEU A 380 -41.32 -15.57 -0.84
C LEU A 380 -41.11 -15.68 -2.34
N LYS A 381 -41.60 -14.71 -3.09
CA LYS A 381 -41.40 -14.63 -4.52
C LYS A 381 -40.61 -13.36 -4.83
N VAL A 382 -39.46 -13.53 -5.45
CA VAL A 382 -38.59 -12.44 -5.87
C VAL A 382 -38.37 -12.52 -7.37
N GLU A 383 -38.48 -11.38 -8.05
CA GLU A 383 -38.11 -11.27 -9.44
C GLU A 383 -36.60 -10.94 -9.50
N VAL A 384 -35.84 -11.77 -10.21
CA VAL A 384 -34.40 -11.62 -10.42
C VAL A 384 -34.20 -11.22 -11.87
N CYS A 385 -33.64 -10.03 -12.07
CA CYS A 385 -33.36 -9.49 -13.40
C CYS A 385 -31.85 -9.36 -13.61
N VAL A 386 -31.37 -9.87 -14.73
CA VAL A 386 -29.97 -9.68 -15.13
C VAL A 386 -29.84 -8.49 -16.07
N SER A 387 -28.66 -7.88 -16.08
CA SER A 387 -28.38 -6.71 -16.91
C SER A 387 -28.61 -6.99 -18.40
N ASP A 388 -28.81 -5.94 -19.15
CA ASP A 388 -29.08 -6.06 -20.60
C ASP A 388 -27.86 -6.55 -21.39
N CYS A 389 -26.69 -6.53 -20.77
CA CYS A 389 -25.46 -6.72 -21.48
C CYS A 389 -24.70 -7.96 -21.03
N PRO A 390 -24.13 -8.76 -21.93
CA PRO A 390 -23.20 -9.80 -21.58
C PRO A 390 -21.88 -9.17 -21.12
N TYR A 391 -21.37 -9.65 -19.98
CA TYR A 391 -20.02 -9.27 -19.48
C TYR A 391 -18.89 -9.91 -20.29
N VAL A 392 -19.16 -11.11 -20.88
CA VAL A 392 -18.23 -11.81 -21.77
C VAL A 392 -19.00 -12.37 -22.95
N GLN A 393 -18.54 -12.13 -24.17
CA GLN A 393 -19.20 -12.64 -25.36
C GLN A 393 -19.17 -14.18 -25.43
N ASN A 394 -20.33 -14.79 -25.65
CA ASN A 394 -20.52 -16.22 -25.84
C ASN A 394 -20.11 -17.13 -24.66
N GLU A 395 -19.86 -16.56 -23.49
CA GLU A 395 -19.61 -17.32 -22.28
C GLU A 395 -20.88 -17.38 -21.40
N PRO A 396 -21.23 -18.50 -20.80
CA PRO A 396 -22.34 -18.55 -19.87
C PRO A 396 -22.00 -17.84 -18.56
N TYR A 397 -22.92 -17.05 -18.05
CA TYR A 397 -22.84 -16.46 -16.72
C TYR A 397 -23.35 -17.41 -15.67
N LEU A 398 -22.58 -17.64 -14.64
CA LEU A 398 -22.93 -18.44 -13.49
C LEU A 398 -23.24 -17.52 -12.32
N ILE A 399 -24.48 -17.59 -11.82
CA ILE A 399 -24.95 -16.82 -10.68
C ILE A 399 -25.40 -17.79 -9.60
N ASP A 400 -24.84 -17.70 -8.41
CA ASP A 400 -25.31 -18.40 -7.23
C ASP A 400 -26.36 -17.54 -6.52
N LEU A 401 -27.61 -18.01 -6.49
CA LEU A 401 -28.70 -17.42 -5.74
C LEU A 401 -28.80 -18.14 -4.41
N ILE A 402 -28.58 -17.40 -3.32
CA ILE A 402 -28.46 -17.92 -1.97
C ILE A 402 -29.66 -17.45 -1.16
N ALA A 403 -30.42 -18.40 -0.65
CA ALA A 403 -31.40 -18.14 0.39
C ALA A 403 -30.85 -18.61 1.74
N ALA A 404 -30.88 -17.76 2.75
CA ALA A 404 -30.39 -18.06 4.09
C ALA A 404 -31.46 -17.69 5.14
N ASP A 405 -31.74 -18.61 6.06
CA ASP A 405 -32.62 -18.37 7.21
C ASP A 405 -31.90 -17.62 8.35
N ASP A 406 -32.57 -17.47 9.47
CA ASP A 406 -32.06 -16.89 10.70
C ASP A 406 -31.76 -17.95 11.78
N ALA A 407 -31.51 -19.20 11.38
CA ALA A 407 -31.22 -20.31 12.29
C ALA A 407 -29.92 -20.14 13.09
N CYS A 408 -29.85 -20.82 14.22
CA CYS A 408 -28.70 -20.85 15.10
C CYS A 408 -27.91 -22.18 14.96
N PRO A 409 -26.58 -22.17 15.02
CA PRO A 409 -25.65 -21.06 15.30
C PRO A 409 -25.36 -20.18 14.11
N LEU A 410 -25.57 -20.67 12.93
CA LEU A 410 -25.39 -19.97 11.66
C LEU A 410 -26.64 -20.16 10.80
N PRO A 411 -26.97 -19.21 9.95
CA PRO A 411 -28.02 -19.34 8.97
C PRO A 411 -27.86 -20.61 8.14
N GLN A 412 -28.93 -21.39 8.03
CA GLN A 412 -28.95 -22.49 7.07
C GLN A 412 -29.15 -21.92 5.67
N ARG A 413 -28.56 -22.54 4.65
CA ARG A 413 -28.54 -22.00 3.29
C ARG A 413 -28.95 -23.03 2.28
N ASP A 414 -29.69 -22.57 1.29
CA ASP A 414 -29.83 -23.25 0.02
C ASP A 414 -29.33 -22.37 -1.10
N THR A 415 -28.66 -22.97 -2.08
CA THR A 415 -28.01 -22.24 -3.18
C THR A 415 -28.43 -22.86 -4.48
N VAL A 416 -28.98 -22.05 -5.37
CA VAL A 416 -29.32 -22.44 -6.73
C VAL A 416 -28.37 -21.75 -7.69
N ARG A 417 -27.53 -22.54 -8.37
CA ARG A 417 -26.69 -22.05 -9.45
C ARG A 417 -27.48 -21.90 -10.73
N VAL A 418 -27.54 -20.68 -11.25
CA VAL A 418 -28.21 -20.39 -12.51
C VAL A 418 -27.18 -20.11 -13.59
N THR A 419 -27.31 -20.80 -14.73
CA THR A 419 -26.50 -20.62 -15.92
C THR A 419 -27.27 -19.78 -16.92
N ILE A 420 -26.72 -18.62 -17.31
CA ILE A 420 -27.40 -17.66 -18.19
C ILE A 420 -26.49 -17.37 -19.39
N ILE A 421 -27.05 -17.39 -20.58
CA ILE A 421 -26.44 -16.90 -21.79
C ILE A 421 -27.24 -15.69 -22.24
N VAL A 422 -26.58 -14.56 -22.42
CA VAL A 422 -27.15 -13.37 -23.04
C VAL A 422 -26.57 -13.27 -24.45
N GLU A 423 -27.43 -13.42 -25.46
CA GLU A 423 -27.02 -13.23 -26.87
C GLU A 423 -26.84 -11.73 -27.10
N PRO A 424 -25.63 -11.28 -27.48
CA PRO A 424 -25.38 -9.87 -27.73
C PRO A 424 -26.17 -9.39 -28.95
N PRO A 425 -26.52 -8.09 -29.02
CA PRO A 425 -26.97 -7.50 -30.27
C PRO A 425 -25.88 -7.61 -31.35
N THR A 426 -26.29 -7.60 -32.60
CA THR A 426 -25.31 -7.45 -33.70
C THR A 426 -24.81 -6.02 -33.69
N ASN A 427 -23.52 -5.84 -33.56
CA ASN A 427 -22.84 -4.56 -33.60
C ASN A 427 -21.73 -4.56 -34.65
N GLN A 428 -21.50 -3.44 -35.32
CA GLN A 428 -20.40 -3.21 -36.27
C GLN A 428 -19.44 -2.23 -35.62
N ASP A 429 -18.13 -2.43 -35.88
CA ASP A 429 -17.10 -1.56 -35.34
C ASP A 429 -17.24 -0.11 -35.85
N PRO A 430 -17.11 0.90 -35.00
CA PRO A 430 -17.04 2.28 -35.44
C PRO A 430 -15.74 2.51 -36.22
N PHE A 431 -15.67 3.53 -37.05
CA PHE A 431 -14.51 3.81 -37.88
C PHE A 431 -14.28 5.31 -38.06
N PHE A 432 -13.03 5.69 -38.23
CA PHE A 432 -12.66 7.06 -38.63
C PHE A 432 -12.81 7.29 -40.10
N VAL A 433 -13.38 8.43 -40.45
CA VAL A 433 -13.65 8.81 -41.87
C VAL A 433 -12.47 9.56 -42.42
N ASN A 434 -11.81 9.00 -43.47
CA ASN A 434 -10.69 9.59 -44.21
C ASN A 434 -9.42 9.82 -43.35
N GLU A 435 -9.24 9.13 -42.26
CA GLU A 435 -8.02 9.16 -41.43
C GLU A 435 -7.12 7.94 -41.72
N SER A 436 -5.86 8.06 -41.40
CA SER A 436 -4.89 6.95 -41.39
C SER A 436 -4.65 6.47 -39.97
N ASP A 437 -4.23 5.20 -39.81
CA ASP A 437 -3.88 4.67 -38.48
C ASP A 437 -2.86 5.55 -37.73
N THR A 438 -1.98 6.22 -38.46
CA THR A 438 -1.05 7.23 -37.93
C THR A 438 -0.97 8.44 -38.86
N ASN A 439 -1.21 9.60 -38.27
CA ASN A 439 -1.16 10.90 -38.94
C ASN A 439 0.04 11.69 -38.42
N TYR A 440 0.94 12.13 -39.33
CA TYR A 440 2.15 12.85 -38.96
C TYR A 440 1.95 14.35 -39.10
N VAL A 441 2.14 15.10 -38.01
CA VAL A 441 2.02 16.57 -37.98
C VAL A 441 3.35 17.18 -37.62
N ASN A 442 4.02 17.80 -38.60
CA ASN A 442 5.20 18.62 -38.34
C ASN A 442 4.80 20.09 -38.37
N ILE A 443 4.88 20.75 -37.24
CA ILE A 443 4.50 22.14 -37.07
C ILE A 443 5.68 22.97 -36.57
N LYS A 444 5.88 24.15 -37.19
CA LYS A 444 6.90 25.07 -36.68
C LYS A 444 6.39 25.78 -35.45
N TRP A 445 7.30 26.08 -34.53
CA TRP A 445 6.98 26.95 -33.42
C TRP A 445 6.35 28.28 -33.92
N ASN A 446 5.52 28.89 -33.07
CA ASN A 446 4.78 30.12 -33.34
C ASN A 446 3.86 30.03 -34.60
N SER A 447 3.24 28.86 -34.76
CA SER A 447 2.25 28.57 -35.81
C SER A 447 1.04 27.81 -35.26
N GLN A 448 0.01 27.70 -36.09
CA GLN A 448 -1.24 27.02 -35.75
C GLN A 448 -1.54 25.90 -36.72
N TYR A 449 -2.08 24.82 -36.20
CA TYR A 449 -2.61 23.70 -36.95
C TYR A 449 -3.99 23.35 -36.42
N SER A 450 -4.94 23.01 -37.29
CA SER A 450 -6.26 22.55 -36.92
C SER A 450 -6.75 21.53 -37.92
N THR A 451 -7.31 20.43 -37.44
CA THR A 451 -7.98 19.43 -38.27
C THR A 451 -9.27 18.97 -37.59
N GLU A 452 -10.28 18.69 -38.41
CA GLU A 452 -11.51 18.07 -38.02
C GLU A 452 -11.39 16.56 -38.18
N ILE A 453 -11.70 15.81 -37.09
CA ILE A 453 -11.66 14.36 -37.04
C ILE A 453 -13.10 13.87 -36.96
N ILE A 454 -13.49 12.99 -37.89
CA ILE A 454 -14.86 12.50 -38.01
C ILE A 454 -14.87 11.01 -37.78
N GLY A 455 -15.69 10.59 -36.79
CA GLY A 455 -16.05 9.19 -36.55
C GLY A 455 -17.43 8.88 -37.11
N ALA A 456 -17.62 7.65 -37.56
CA ALA A 456 -18.89 7.15 -38.04
C ALA A 456 -19.16 5.71 -37.59
N ASP A 457 -20.43 5.38 -37.46
CA ASP A 457 -20.91 4.06 -37.22
C ASP A 457 -22.04 3.68 -38.16
N ASN A 458 -22.05 2.44 -38.66
CA ASN A 458 -23.01 1.97 -39.63
C ASN A 458 -24.36 1.53 -39.02
N ASP A 459 -24.35 1.15 -37.72
CA ASP A 459 -25.53 0.73 -37.00
C ASP A 459 -26.26 1.92 -36.36
N LEU A 460 -25.67 3.12 -36.52
CA LEU A 460 -26.16 4.39 -36.00
C LEU A 460 -26.11 4.45 -34.43
N ASP A 461 -25.16 3.76 -33.83
CA ASP A 461 -24.95 3.82 -32.40
C ASP A 461 -24.45 5.20 -31.97
N SER A 462 -24.58 5.46 -30.70
CA SER A 462 -24.06 6.70 -30.12
C SER A 462 -22.54 6.62 -30.03
N LEU A 463 -21.85 7.62 -30.58
CA LEU A 463 -20.40 7.64 -30.61
C LEU A 463 -19.83 8.61 -29.57
N SER A 464 -18.68 8.25 -29.02
CA SER A 464 -17.83 9.16 -28.25
C SER A 464 -16.42 9.16 -28.82
N MET A 465 -15.72 10.29 -28.67
CA MET A 465 -14.30 10.42 -28.96
C MET A 465 -13.59 10.88 -27.70
N ASP A 466 -12.50 10.19 -27.37
CA ASP A 466 -11.61 10.55 -26.28
C ASP A 466 -10.15 10.50 -26.76
N TYR A 467 -9.23 10.98 -25.95
CA TYR A 467 -7.82 10.96 -26.30
C TYR A 467 -6.97 10.49 -25.13
N PHE A 468 -5.78 9.99 -25.44
CA PHE A 468 -4.73 9.69 -24.49
C PHE A 468 -3.36 10.04 -25.09
N ILE A 469 -2.40 10.34 -24.21
CA ILE A 469 -1.03 10.68 -24.62
C ILE A 469 -0.07 9.54 -24.33
N ILE A 470 0.94 9.31 -25.20
CA ILE A 470 1.97 8.30 -25.02
C ILE A 470 3.36 8.99 -24.99
N PRO A 471 4.23 8.71 -23.99
CA PRO A 471 3.94 8.00 -22.74
C PRO A 471 3.00 8.81 -21.85
N ASP A 472 2.14 8.10 -21.15
CA ASP A 472 1.28 8.68 -20.11
C ASP A 472 2.19 9.07 -18.93
N LYS A 473 2.39 10.37 -18.77
CA LYS A 473 3.13 10.96 -17.65
C LYS A 473 2.22 11.98 -16.98
N PRO A 474 1.88 11.79 -15.71
CA PRO A 474 0.92 12.64 -15.00
C PRO A 474 1.34 14.11 -14.92
N GLU A 475 2.63 14.41 -15.09
CA GLU A 475 3.16 15.77 -15.11
C GLU A 475 2.91 16.52 -16.43
N TYR A 476 2.40 15.87 -17.48
CA TYR A 476 2.17 16.49 -18.79
C TYR A 476 0.68 16.53 -19.14
N ASP A 477 0.10 17.71 -19.12
CA ASP A 477 -1.19 17.98 -19.77
C ASP A 477 -0.92 18.54 -21.18
N ILE A 478 -1.60 18.01 -22.19
CA ILE A 478 -1.44 18.50 -23.58
C ILE A 478 -1.85 19.96 -23.74
N GLU A 479 -2.77 20.44 -22.93
CA GLU A 479 -3.23 21.83 -22.94
C GLU A 479 -2.10 22.79 -22.52
N ASP A 480 -1.19 22.36 -21.65
CA ASP A 480 -0.01 23.13 -21.24
C ASP A 480 0.94 23.40 -22.41
N TYR A 481 0.83 22.60 -23.48
CA TYR A 481 1.62 22.76 -24.71
C TYR A 481 0.80 23.26 -25.90
N GLY A 482 -0.36 23.86 -25.64
CA GLY A 482 -1.22 24.44 -26.69
C GLY A 482 -1.89 23.42 -27.60
N ILE A 483 -1.91 22.17 -27.21
CA ILE A 483 -2.62 21.11 -27.93
C ILE A 483 -3.98 20.93 -27.22
N THR A 484 -5.05 21.11 -27.99
CA THR A 484 -6.40 20.92 -27.48
C THR A 484 -7.19 19.98 -28.39
N PHE A 485 -7.90 19.08 -27.73
CA PHE A 485 -8.85 18.19 -28.36
C PHE A 485 -10.25 18.46 -27.80
N ASN A 486 -11.14 18.91 -28.65
CA ASN A 486 -12.51 19.23 -28.24
C ASN A 486 -13.44 18.14 -28.76
N SER A 487 -13.76 17.16 -27.91
CA SER A 487 -14.81 16.21 -28.20
C SER A 487 -16.18 16.91 -28.12
N LEU A 488 -17.00 16.72 -29.12
CA LEU A 488 -18.40 17.12 -29.07
C LEU A 488 -19.22 16.02 -28.39
N GLU A 489 -20.41 16.38 -27.93
CA GLU A 489 -21.32 15.41 -27.32
C GLU A 489 -21.60 14.25 -28.27
N SER A 490 -21.85 13.05 -27.68
CA SER A 490 -22.17 11.83 -28.42
C SER A 490 -23.28 12.04 -29.43
N GLY A 491 -23.02 11.67 -30.67
CA GLY A 491 -23.98 11.75 -31.80
C GLY A 491 -24.40 10.35 -32.24
N ALA A 492 -25.64 10.18 -32.71
CA ALA A 492 -26.09 8.92 -33.28
C ALA A 492 -25.47 8.73 -34.71
N GLY A 493 -24.65 7.69 -34.88
CA GLY A 493 -24.06 7.26 -36.12
C GLY A 493 -22.97 8.17 -36.71
N SER A 494 -22.70 9.33 -36.11
CA SER A 494 -21.56 10.17 -36.52
C SER A 494 -21.20 11.21 -35.48
N ILE A 495 -19.93 11.44 -35.28
CA ILE A 495 -19.37 12.44 -34.35
C ILE A 495 -18.21 13.18 -35.02
N SER A 496 -18.03 14.47 -34.75
CA SER A 496 -16.84 15.20 -35.14
C SER A 496 -16.19 15.92 -34.00
N SER A 497 -14.86 16.00 -34.01
CA SER A 497 -14.04 16.66 -33.00
C SER A 497 -12.94 17.46 -33.70
N PHE A 498 -12.40 18.47 -33.02
CA PHE A 498 -11.31 19.29 -33.55
C PHE A 498 -10.05 19.07 -32.71
N LEU A 499 -8.98 18.67 -33.40
CA LEU A 499 -7.62 18.72 -32.86
C LEU A 499 -7.01 20.08 -33.29
N ASN A 500 -6.70 20.92 -32.30
CA ASN A 500 -6.04 22.19 -32.53
C ASN A 500 -4.68 22.20 -31.85
N ILE A 501 -3.68 22.72 -32.53
CA ILE A 501 -2.33 22.89 -32.03
C ILE A 501 -1.94 24.36 -32.26
N ASP A 502 -1.63 25.05 -31.15
CA ASP A 502 -1.16 26.43 -31.14
C ASP A 502 0.21 26.50 -30.50
N THR A 503 1.25 26.58 -31.29
CA THR A 503 2.64 26.57 -30.81
C THR A 503 3.16 27.99 -30.54
N TYR A 504 2.33 28.85 -29.97
CA TYR A 504 2.73 30.22 -29.66
C TYR A 504 3.73 30.29 -28.52
N CYS A 505 4.98 30.49 -28.82
CA CYS A 505 6.16 30.41 -28.00
C CYS A 505 6.12 31.10 -26.63
N ARG A 506 5.36 32.15 -26.49
CA ARG A 506 5.30 32.90 -25.22
C ARG A 506 4.47 32.22 -24.14
N GLN A 507 3.75 31.17 -24.49
CA GLN A 507 2.85 30.46 -23.59
C GLN A 507 3.39 29.08 -23.17
N TYR A 508 4.12 28.41 -24.09
CA TYR A 508 4.48 27.00 -23.92
C TYR A 508 5.99 26.79 -24.07
N ASP A 509 6.56 26.01 -23.16
CA ASP A 509 7.98 25.62 -23.20
C ASP A 509 8.15 24.29 -23.94
N TYR A 510 8.41 24.38 -25.24
CA TYR A 510 8.64 23.21 -26.07
C TYR A 510 10.05 22.63 -25.94
N SER A 511 10.98 23.29 -25.25
CA SER A 511 12.29 22.72 -24.95
C SER A 511 12.19 21.56 -23.96
N ASP A 512 11.21 21.59 -23.09
CA ASP A 512 10.92 20.50 -22.15
C ASP A 512 10.29 19.30 -22.88
N ARG A 513 9.40 19.56 -23.85
CA ARG A 513 8.80 18.52 -24.69
C ARG A 513 8.34 19.05 -26.05
N SER A 514 8.95 18.58 -27.12
CA SER A 514 8.65 18.98 -28.49
C SER A 514 7.96 17.91 -29.34
N ASN A 515 7.83 16.68 -28.82
CA ASN A 515 7.21 15.55 -29.53
C ASN A 515 6.09 14.95 -28.71
N PHE A 516 4.94 14.73 -29.35
CA PHE A 516 3.74 14.20 -28.73
C PHE A 516 3.16 13.08 -29.59
N LEU A 517 2.87 11.94 -29.01
CA LEU A 517 2.09 10.89 -29.63
C LEU A 517 0.72 10.85 -28.98
N LEU A 518 -0.28 11.31 -29.68
CA LEU A 518 -1.67 11.38 -29.21
C LEU A 518 -2.45 10.25 -29.86
N GLY A 519 -3.05 9.37 -29.04
CA GLY A 519 -4.04 8.40 -29.49
C GLY A 519 -5.44 9.00 -29.35
N ILE A 520 -6.25 8.87 -30.39
CA ILE A 520 -7.66 9.26 -30.38
C ILE A 520 -8.48 8.00 -30.54
N VAL A 521 -9.36 7.76 -29.57
CA VAL A 521 -10.22 6.59 -29.48
C VAL A 521 -11.63 6.99 -29.87
N LEU A 522 -12.21 6.26 -30.78
CA LEU A 522 -13.60 6.32 -31.16
C LEU A 522 -14.31 5.11 -30.57
N ASP A 523 -15.31 5.33 -29.74
CA ASP A 523 -16.08 4.30 -29.06
C ASP A 523 -17.54 4.40 -29.48
N ASP A 524 -18.13 3.28 -29.88
CA ASP A 524 -19.56 3.16 -30.03
C ASP A 524 -20.19 2.86 -28.69
N LEU A 525 -20.69 3.82 -28.00
CA LEU A 525 -21.34 3.68 -26.71
C LEU A 525 -22.53 2.68 -26.78
N ASP A 526 -22.21 1.44 -27.14
CA ASP A 526 -23.19 0.37 -27.14
C ASP A 526 -23.62 0.11 -25.69
N THR A 527 -24.91 -0.15 -25.54
CA THR A 527 -25.54 -0.44 -24.24
C THR A 527 -24.96 -1.67 -23.55
N CYS A 528 -24.03 -2.38 -24.19
CA CYS A 528 -23.51 -3.67 -23.71
C CYS A 528 -22.02 -3.71 -23.41
N ASP A 529 -21.30 -2.59 -23.36
CA ASP A 529 -19.85 -2.52 -23.15
C ASP A 529 -19.07 -3.56 -24.00
N ILE A 530 -19.63 -3.92 -25.15
CA ILE A 530 -18.89 -4.66 -26.15
C ILE A 530 -17.97 -3.62 -26.76
N PHE A 531 -16.73 -3.60 -26.25
CA PHE A 531 -15.71 -2.62 -26.61
C PHE A 531 -15.39 -2.73 -28.11
N ASN A 532 -16.20 -2.08 -28.93
CA ASN A 532 -15.87 -1.84 -30.30
C ASN A 532 -15.28 -0.45 -30.36
N GLN A 533 -13.99 -0.39 -30.50
CA GLN A 533 -13.23 0.84 -30.55
C GLN A 533 -12.35 0.86 -31.77
N ASP A 534 -12.27 2.00 -32.42
CA ASP A 534 -11.23 2.30 -33.41
C ASP A 534 -10.27 3.33 -32.81
N THR A 535 -9.00 3.24 -33.14
CA THR A 535 -7.97 4.13 -32.62
C THR A 535 -7.04 4.60 -33.70
N ILE A 536 -6.88 5.91 -33.81
CA ILE A 536 -5.88 6.54 -34.69
C ILE A 536 -4.85 7.29 -33.85
N PHE A 537 -3.68 7.48 -34.45
CA PHE A 537 -2.60 8.18 -33.76
C PHE A 537 -2.24 9.46 -34.54
N TYR A 538 -1.92 10.52 -33.78
CA TYR A 538 -1.30 11.72 -34.23
C TYR A 538 0.11 11.83 -33.68
N ASP A 539 1.13 11.69 -34.51
CA ASP A 539 2.53 11.91 -34.19
C ASP A 539 2.87 13.36 -34.48
N ILE A 540 2.91 14.18 -33.43
CA ILE A 540 3.06 15.63 -33.49
C ILE A 540 4.49 15.98 -33.13
N ALA A 541 5.18 16.66 -34.04
CA ALA A 541 6.52 17.18 -33.82
C ALA A 541 6.53 18.70 -33.98
N VAL A 542 6.96 19.42 -32.93
CA VAL A 542 7.17 20.86 -32.97
C VAL A 542 8.63 21.14 -33.31
N GLU A 543 8.85 21.79 -34.46
CA GLU A 543 10.19 22.18 -34.93
C GLU A 543 10.60 23.46 -34.19
N LEU A 544 11.57 23.35 -33.31
CA LEU A 544 12.12 24.46 -32.54
C LEU A 544 13.14 25.27 -33.39
N PRO A 545 13.32 26.57 -33.14
CA PRO A 545 14.41 27.32 -33.72
C PRO A 545 15.79 26.83 -33.23
N ASP A 546 16.84 27.06 -34.04
CA ASP A 546 18.20 26.79 -33.57
C ASP A 546 18.56 27.74 -32.42
N ASN A 547 19.14 27.20 -31.33
CA ASN A 547 19.61 27.94 -30.19
C ASN A 547 21.10 27.67 -29.92
N SER A 548 21.87 28.73 -29.70
CA SER A 548 23.30 28.69 -29.33
C SER A 548 23.42 28.97 -27.84
N GLY A 549 23.89 28.02 -27.03
CA GLY A 549 23.98 28.21 -25.60
C GLY A 549 24.91 29.34 -25.16
N PRO A 550 24.68 29.89 -23.97
CA PRO A 550 25.47 30.98 -23.40
C PRO A 550 26.92 30.56 -23.15
N LYS A 551 27.82 31.52 -23.15
CA LYS A 551 29.23 31.30 -22.83
C LYS A 551 29.66 32.05 -21.58
N LEU A 552 29.89 31.30 -20.50
CA LEU A 552 30.30 31.82 -19.23
C LEU A 552 31.83 31.97 -19.18
N THR A 553 32.28 33.14 -18.75
CA THR A 553 33.72 33.52 -18.58
C THR A 553 33.96 34.20 -17.23
N THR A 554 35.21 34.30 -16.84
CA THR A 554 35.60 34.95 -15.56
C THR A 554 36.90 35.72 -15.69
N ASP A 555 37.11 36.65 -14.75
CA ASP A 555 38.38 37.39 -14.57
C ASP A 555 39.49 36.55 -13.92
N LYS A 556 39.22 35.29 -13.57
CA LYS A 556 40.18 34.36 -12.98
C LYS A 556 40.77 33.39 -14.00
N GLU A 557 41.93 32.81 -13.69
CA GLU A 557 42.55 31.81 -14.53
C GLU A 557 41.78 30.49 -14.46
N ILE A 558 41.38 29.96 -15.61
CA ILE A 558 40.75 28.64 -15.73
C ILE A 558 41.88 27.59 -15.69
N THR A 559 41.92 26.79 -14.65
CA THR A 559 43.01 25.80 -14.39
C THR A 559 42.78 24.47 -15.11
N ASP A 560 41.53 24.11 -15.39
CA ASP A 560 41.17 22.94 -16.17
C ASP A 560 39.98 23.23 -17.08
N SER A 561 40.21 23.26 -18.39
CA SER A 561 39.15 23.17 -19.39
C SER A 561 39.03 21.70 -19.80
N VAL A 562 38.25 20.93 -19.01
CA VAL A 562 38.12 19.49 -19.27
C VAL A 562 37.41 19.28 -20.61
N ASN A 563 38.17 18.87 -21.61
CA ASN A 563 37.67 18.44 -22.93
C ASN A 563 36.64 17.27 -22.89
N THR A 564 36.22 16.84 -21.71
CA THR A 564 35.29 15.72 -21.48
C THR A 564 33.85 16.16 -21.15
N ARG A 565 33.64 17.44 -20.80
CA ARG A 565 32.31 18.05 -20.61
C ARG A 565 32.31 19.38 -21.38
N PRO A 566 31.64 19.45 -22.53
CA PRO A 566 31.37 20.74 -23.15
C PRO A 566 30.61 21.61 -22.12
N ASN A 567 30.89 22.90 -22.10
CA ASN A 567 30.25 23.89 -21.22
C ASN A 567 30.53 23.68 -19.70
N PHE A 568 31.75 23.27 -19.35
CA PHE A 568 32.16 23.16 -17.96
C PHE A 568 33.64 23.55 -17.82
N SER A 569 33.93 24.49 -16.91
CA SER A 569 35.31 24.97 -16.64
C SER A 569 35.58 24.98 -15.13
N ILE A 570 36.85 24.89 -14.73
CA ILE A 570 37.27 24.88 -13.32
C ILE A 570 38.22 26.04 -13.03
N VAL A 571 38.00 26.77 -11.96
CA VAL A 571 38.88 27.71 -11.34
C VAL A 571 39.31 27.17 -9.98
N GLU A 572 40.61 27.05 -9.73
CA GLU A 572 41.11 26.60 -8.43
C GLU A 572 41.64 27.78 -7.59
N LEU A 573 41.29 27.78 -6.32
CA LEU A 573 41.76 28.73 -5.34
C LEU A 573 42.38 27.95 -4.18
N GLU A 574 43.69 28.12 -3.96
CA GLU A 574 44.35 27.64 -2.75
C GLU A 574 44.46 28.75 -1.71
N THR A 575 44.10 28.46 -0.48
CA THR A 575 44.09 29.43 0.62
C THR A 575 44.50 28.80 1.94
N ASN A 576 45.19 29.62 2.79
CA ASN A 576 45.47 29.28 4.19
C ASN A 576 44.49 29.98 5.15
N LEU A 577 43.25 30.20 4.72
CA LEU A 577 42.21 30.93 5.45
C LEU A 577 42.66 32.35 5.81
N SER A 578 43.10 33.13 4.84
CA SER A 578 43.46 34.52 5.01
C SER A 578 42.96 35.39 3.86
N GLY A 579 42.52 36.61 4.20
CA GLY A 579 42.04 37.62 3.25
C GLY A 579 40.66 37.34 2.67
N SER A 580 40.36 38.00 1.56
CA SER A 580 39.08 37.85 0.86
C SER A 580 39.34 37.49 -0.61
N PHE A 581 38.40 36.73 -1.19
CA PHE A 581 38.43 36.41 -2.61
C PHE A 581 37.20 37.00 -3.30
N SER A 582 37.43 37.55 -4.48
CA SER A 582 36.38 38.07 -5.36
C SER A 582 36.58 37.56 -6.77
N MET A 583 35.50 37.17 -7.41
CA MET A 583 35.47 36.65 -8.76
C MET A 583 34.34 37.32 -9.54
N ASN A 584 34.69 37.91 -10.68
CA ASN A 584 33.69 38.43 -11.62
C ASN A 584 33.39 37.40 -12.68
N LEU A 585 32.14 37.28 -13.04
CA LEU A 585 31.58 36.37 -14.00
C LEU A 585 30.88 37.17 -15.10
N PHE A 586 31.08 36.75 -16.33
CA PHE A 586 30.48 37.38 -17.51
C PHE A 586 29.95 36.30 -18.39
N SER A 587 28.73 36.44 -18.84
CA SER A 587 28.16 35.51 -19.84
C SER A 587 27.60 36.27 -21.02
N ASP A 588 27.96 35.80 -22.18
CA ASP A 588 27.47 36.30 -23.48
C ASP A 588 26.68 35.21 -24.20
N ASP A 589 25.56 35.60 -24.79
CA ASP A 589 24.77 34.77 -25.66
C ASP A 589 24.77 35.31 -27.06
N PHE A 590 24.97 34.40 -28.06
CA PHE A 590 25.13 34.80 -29.45
C PHE A 590 23.79 35.18 -30.10
N ASP A 591 22.70 34.53 -29.69
CA ASP A 591 21.38 34.74 -30.24
C ASP A 591 20.63 35.88 -29.52
N ASN A 592 21.24 36.47 -28.53
CA ASN A 592 20.71 37.49 -27.62
C ASN A 592 19.51 37.02 -26.81
N ASP A 593 19.53 35.77 -26.37
CA ASP A 593 18.51 35.26 -25.48
C ASP A 593 18.58 35.85 -24.07
N THR A 594 17.52 35.65 -23.32
CA THR A 594 17.48 36.12 -21.93
C THR A 594 18.31 35.22 -21.05
N LEU A 595 19.32 35.78 -20.40
CA LEU A 595 20.23 35.04 -19.54
C LEU A 595 19.86 35.17 -18.05
N VAL A 596 20.06 34.06 -17.34
CA VAL A 596 20.02 34.00 -15.88
C VAL A 596 21.32 33.40 -15.37
N MET A 597 21.87 34.01 -14.30
CA MET A 597 23.06 33.49 -13.66
C MET A 597 22.77 33.13 -12.20
N SER A 598 23.18 31.94 -11.81
CA SER A 598 22.99 31.42 -10.45
C SER A 598 24.31 30.90 -9.86
N ALA A 599 24.32 30.71 -8.56
CA ALA A 599 25.45 30.10 -7.86
C ALA A 599 24.96 29.13 -6.80
N GLU A 600 25.54 27.94 -6.75
CA GLU A 600 25.19 26.91 -5.79
C GLU A 600 26.41 26.22 -5.19
N GLY A 601 26.39 25.90 -3.91
CA GLY A 601 27.42 25.07 -3.27
C GLY A 601 27.12 23.58 -3.50
N VAL A 602 28.16 22.82 -3.82
CA VAL A 602 28.01 21.35 -3.99
C VAL A 602 27.97 20.68 -2.61
N GLY A 603 26.76 20.36 -2.17
CA GLY A 603 26.51 19.72 -0.87
C GLY A 603 26.39 20.66 0.33
N PHE A 604 26.31 21.99 0.11
CA PHE A 604 26.15 23.00 1.15
C PHE A 604 25.49 24.26 0.56
N ASN A 605 24.90 25.12 1.41
CA ASN A 605 24.42 26.43 1.00
C ASN A 605 25.55 27.49 1.07
N LEU A 606 25.60 28.41 0.11
CA LEU A 606 26.63 29.49 0.09
C LEU A 606 26.63 30.33 1.38
N GLU A 607 25.49 30.53 2.00
CA GLU A 607 25.36 31.22 3.26
C GLU A 607 26.13 30.53 4.41
N GLU A 608 26.27 29.21 4.35
CA GLU A 608 27.00 28.42 5.36
C GLU A 608 28.50 28.75 5.40
N ILE A 609 29.06 29.27 4.30
CA ILE A 609 30.46 29.69 4.19
C ILE A 609 30.60 31.19 4.04
N ASN A 610 29.56 31.96 4.31
CA ASN A 610 29.52 33.43 4.11
C ASN A 610 29.83 33.85 2.66
N GLY A 611 29.55 32.99 1.69
CA GLY A 611 29.67 33.27 0.27
C GLY A 611 28.54 34.17 -0.20
N LEU A 612 28.86 35.29 -0.84
CA LEU A 612 27.89 36.24 -1.37
C LEU A 612 27.99 36.24 -2.90
N PHE A 613 26.91 35.86 -3.55
CA PHE A 613 26.77 35.97 -4.99
C PHE A 613 25.70 36.99 -5.34
N SER A 614 25.96 37.79 -6.36
CA SER A 614 25.00 38.71 -6.94
C SER A 614 25.18 38.78 -8.45
N SER A 615 24.08 38.78 -9.17
CA SER A 615 24.06 38.99 -10.62
C SER A 615 22.98 40.01 -10.99
N ASN A 616 23.11 40.60 -12.15
CA ASN A 616 21.99 41.32 -12.76
C ASN A 616 20.92 40.27 -13.12
N ASN A 617 19.65 40.58 -12.87
CA ASN A 617 18.57 39.65 -13.13
C ASN A 617 18.01 39.84 -14.55
N PHE A 618 17.93 38.76 -15.33
CA PHE A 618 17.25 38.68 -16.63
C PHE A 618 17.73 39.75 -17.63
N GLU A 619 19.01 39.70 -18.04
CA GLU A 619 19.53 40.54 -19.10
C GLU A 619 19.58 39.80 -20.44
N THR A 620 19.33 40.50 -21.54
CA THR A 620 19.31 39.93 -22.88
C THR A 620 20.72 40.00 -23.49
N GLY A 621 21.21 38.85 -23.94
CA GLY A 621 22.48 38.70 -24.65
C GLY A 621 23.75 38.84 -23.85
N HIS A 622 23.69 39.46 -22.67
CA HIS A 622 24.86 39.63 -21.77
C HIS A 622 24.44 39.75 -20.32
N ILE A 623 25.08 39.04 -19.40
CA ILE A 623 24.83 39.13 -17.97
C ILE A 623 26.15 39.12 -17.19
N GLU A 624 26.21 39.94 -16.14
CA GLU A 624 27.35 40.01 -15.24
C GLU A 624 26.97 39.52 -13.84
N GLY A 625 27.90 38.82 -13.21
CA GLY A 625 27.78 38.34 -11.83
C GLY A 625 29.06 38.58 -11.03
N GLN A 626 28.93 38.67 -9.73
CA GLN A 626 30.06 38.80 -8.82
C GLN A 626 29.89 37.87 -7.62
N PHE A 627 30.91 37.09 -7.36
CA PHE A 627 31.05 36.30 -6.15
C PHE A 627 32.10 36.90 -5.23
N ASN A 628 31.78 37.00 -3.95
CA ASN A 628 32.67 37.45 -2.90
C ASN A 628 32.61 36.53 -1.69
N ILE A 629 33.78 36.23 -1.12
CA ILE A 629 33.89 35.42 0.08
C ILE A 629 35.00 35.96 0.99
N ASP A 630 34.72 36.04 2.27
CA ASP A 630 35.72 36.34 3.29
C ASP A 630 36.36 35.02 3.77
N LEU A 631 37.64 34.86 3.47
CA LEU A 631 38.42 33.68 3.80
C LEU A 631 39.26 33.87 5.08
N GLU A 632 39.08 34.97 5.82
CA GLU A 632 39.76 35.12 7.09
C GLU A 632 39.30 34.05 8.08
N CYS A 633 40.26 33.36 8.71
CA CYS A 633 40.01 32.26 9.64
C CYS A 633 38.99 32.58 10.75
N VAL A 634 38.88 33.85 11.14
CA VAL A 634 37.91 34.37 12.15
C VAL A 634 36.48 34.39 11.58
N ASN A 635 36.31 34.58 10.29
CA ASN A 635 35.03 34.82 9.63
C ASN A 635 34.56 33.62 8.79
N PHE A 636 35.51 32.76 8.38
CA PHE A 636 35.18 31.56 7.58
C PHE A 636 34.78 30.39 8.49
N PRO A 637 33.58 29.83 8.34
CA PRO A 637 33.06 28.72 9.18
C PRO A 637 33.65 27.39 8.74
N TYR A 638 34.93 27.15 9.05
CA TYR A 638 35.64 25.93 8.71
C TYR A 638 35.13 24.73 9.53
N ASN A 639 34.75 23.64 8.83
CA ASN A 639 34.17 22.41 9.41
C ASN A 639 34.99 21.15 9.08
N ASP A 640 36.31 21.23 9.16
CA ASP A 640 37.25 20.14 8.80
C ASP A 640 37.15 19.64 7.34
N ILE A 641 36.54 20.43 6.46
CA ILE A 641 36.45 20.18 5.03
C ILE A 641 37.58 20.96 4.33
N ASN A 642 38.44 20.23 3.63
CA ASN A 642 39.60 20.85 2.96
C ASN A 642 39.32 21.28 1.51
N GLU A 643 38.14 20.98 0.98
CA GLU A 643 37.76 21.32 -0.39
C GLU A 643 36.28 21.72 -0.45
N TYR A 644 35.99 22.94 -0.92
CA TYR A 644 34.63 23.41 -1.20
C TYR A 644 34.47 23.63 -2.70
N LYS A 645 33.35 23.21 -3.26
CA LYS A 645 33.04 23.41 -4.68
C LYS A 645 31.79 24.26 -4.82
N ILE A 646 31.89 25.28 -5.66
CA ILE A 646 30.78 26.20 -5.96
C ILE A 646 30.60 26.21 -7.46
N ASN A 647 29.41 25.89 -7.93
CA ASN A 647 29.03 26.01 -9.33
C ASN A 647 28.44 27.38 -9.58
N PHE A 648 28.95 28.09 -10.57
CA PHE A 648 28.33 29.26 -11.17
C PHE A 648 27.76 28.82 -12.49
N ILE A 649 26.45 28.96 -12.68
CA ILE A 649 25.71 28.45 -13.82
C ILE A 649 25.04 29.63 -14.50
N THR A 650 25.21 29.73 -15.79
CA THR A 650 24.41 30.63 -16.64
C THR A 650 23.53 29.81 -17.56
N GLU A 651 22.28 30.18 -17.67
CA GLU A 651 21.29 29.53 -18.52
C GLU A 651 20.63 30.57 -19.42
N ASP A 652 20.37 30.19 -20.67
CA ASP A 652 19.47 30.92 -21.54
C ASP A 652 18.02 30.53 -21.20
N ILE A 653 17.18 31.51 -20.97
CA ILE A 653 15.75 31.28 -20.74
C ILE A 653 15.00 31.69 -22.00
N ASP A 654 14.62 30.70 -22.79
CA ASP A 654 13.66 30.88 -23.84
C ASP A 654 12.58 29.79 -23.78
N PHE A 655 11.34 30.21 -23.64
CA PHE A 655 10.17 29.31 -23.48
C PHE A 655 9.91 28.39 -24.69
N CYS A 656 10.66 28.55 -25.78
CA CYS A 656 10.45 27.79 -27.00
C CYS A 656 11.68 27.11 -27.57
N GLN A 657 12.78 27.20 -26.87
CA GLN A 657 14.07 26.67 -27.28
C GLN A 657 14.62 25.76 -26.18
N GLU A 658 15.49 24.85 -26.60
CA GLU A 658 16.24 24.08 -25.60
C GLU A 658 17.04 25.03 -24.73
N THR A 659 16.82 25.01 -23.43
CA THR A 659 17.67 25.74 -22.48
C THR A 659 19.06 25.15 -22.50
N ASN A 660 20.05 25.99 -22.78
CA ASN A 660 21.45 25.60 -22.69
C ASN A 660 22.08 26.27 -21.47
N ALA A 661 23.05 25.59 -20.90
CA ALA A 661 23.78 26.10 -19.75
C ALA A 661 25.28 26.00 -19.93
N ASP A 662 26.01 26.95 -19.38
CA ASP A 662 27.46 26.89 -19.20
C ASP A 662 27.81 27.04 -17.71
N THR A 663 28.82 26.34 -17.24
CA THR A 663 29.16 26.24 -15.82
C THR A 663 30.65 26.51 -15.59
N ILE A 664 30.93 27.37 -14.60
CA ILE A 664 32.25 27.49 -14.01
C ILE A 664 32.20 26.99 -12.57
N GLN A 665 33.00 25.98 -12.24
CA GLN A 665 33.15 25.52 -10.88
C GLN A 665 34.37 26.15 -10.19
N LEU A 666 34.16 26.86 -9.09
CA LEU A 666 35.24 27.28 -8.22
C LEU A 666 35.52 26.20 -7.19
N VAL A 667 36.76 25.71 -7.18
CA VAL A 667 37.27 24.76 -6.18
C VAL A 667 38.16 25.48 -5.20
N ILE A 668 37.71 25.65 -3.98
CA ILE A 668 38.49 26.29 -2.89
C ILE A 668 39.18 25.17 -2.11
N LYS A 669 40.49 25.10 -2.18
CA LYS A 669 41.35 24.18 -1.44
C LYS A 669 41.95 24.89 -0.23
N ILE A 670 41.66 24.36 0.95
CA ILE A 670 42.12 24.94 2.21
C ILE A 670 43.38 24.21 2.67
N ASN A 671 44.46 24.91 2.75
CA ASN A 671 45.72 24.44 3.29
C ASN A 671 45.81 24.95 4.75
N ILE A 672 45.75 24.07 5.71
CA ILE A 672 45.90 24.40 7.12
C ILE A 672 47.27 23.91 7.56
N ASP A 673 48.05 24.81 8.16
CA ASP A 673 49.30 24.44 8.82
C ASP A 673 48.99 23.50 10.00
N GLU A 674 49.81 22.51 10.20
CA GLU A 674 49.67 21.61 11.34
C GLU A 674 49.80 22.44 12.64
N ASN A 675 48.77 22.42 13.45
CA ASN A 675 48.74 23.04 14.77
C ASN A 675 49.25 22.04 15.81
N ASN A 676 50.24 22.44 16.57
CA ASN A 676 50.80 21.61 17.63
C ASN A 676 50.11 21.92 18.97
N ASP A 677 49.90 20.88 19.76
CA ASP A 677 49.33 21.07 21.09
C ASP A 677 50.28 21.90 22.00
N PRO A 678 49.76 22.91 22.69
CA PRO A 678 50.61 23.66 23.63
C PRO A 678 51.11 22.73 24.78
N VAL A 679 52.34 22.90 25.12
CA VAL A 679 53.02 22.06 26.13
C VAL A 679 53.24 22.89 27.41
N ILE A 680 52.76 22.32 28.52
CA ILE A 680 53.08 22.88 29.83
C ILE A 680 54.50 22.45 30.23
N ASN A 681 55.39 23.42 30.40
CA ASN A 681 56.81 23.24 30.67
C ASN A 681 57.15 23.34 32.18
N ASN A 682 56.28 22.92 33.04
CA ASN A 682 56.50 22.92 34.47
C ASN A 682 56.92 21.54 34.98
N GLU A 683 57.63 21.51 36.10
CA GLU A 683 57.90 20.26 36.80
C GLU A 683 56.52 19.63 37.23
N THR A 684 56.44 18.31 37.12
CA THR A 684 55.17 17.57 37.42
C THR A 684 55.01 17.26 38.87
N GLU A 685 56.05 17.37 39.67
CA GLU A 685 56.06 17.13 41.13
C GLU A 685 56.83 18.19 41.89
N TYR A 686 56.22 18.73 42.93
CA TYR A 686 56.84 19.67 43.84
C TYR A 686 56.77 19.12 45.24
N VAL A 687 57.89 19.08 45.98
CA VAL A 687 57.95 18.67 47.39
C VAL A 687 57.90 19.92 48.26
N ILE A 688 56.86 20.06 49.06
CA ILE A 688 56.66 21.19 49.96
C ILE A 688 56.61 20.72 51.42
N GLU A 689 57.18 21.50 52.31
CA GLU A 689 57.11 21.23 53.74
C GLU A 689 55.80 21.79 54.36
N PRO A 690 55.24 21.18 55.39
CA PRO A 690 54.06 21.71 56.06
C PRO A 690 54.26 23.14 56.54
N ASN A 691 53.24 24.01 56.33
CA ASN A 691 53.17 25.42 56.70
C ASN A 691 54.07 26.39 55.87
N GLN A 692 54.52 25.94 54.69
CA GLN A 692 55.13 26.86 53.72
C GLN A 692 54.13 27.31 52.67
N THR A 693 54.25 28.58 52.23
CA THR A 693 53.52 29.07 51.10
C THR A 693 54.20 28.53 49.82
N PHE A 694 53.41 27.93 48.95
CA PHE A 694 53.86 27.42 47.69
C PHE A 694 53.29 28.30 46.58
N GLU A 695 54.12 28.86 45.75
CA GLU A 695 53.77 29.56 44.51
C GLU A 695 54.58 28.98 43.38
N VAL A 696 53.91 28.74 42.27
CA VAL A 696 54.55 28.29 41.05
C VAL A 696 53.98 29.03 39.83
N ASP A 697 54.86 29.53 39.03
CA ASP A 697 54.51 30.08 37.74
C ASP A 697 54.27 28.94 36.75
N ILE A 698 53.07 28.85 36.23
CA ILE A 698 52.76 27.89 35.17
C ILE A 698 53.27 28.48 33.84
N LYS A 699 54.14 27.79 33.20
CA LYS A 699 54.68 28.14 31.88
C LYS A 699 54.20 27.15 30.85
N ALA A 700 53.70 27.67 29.77
CA ALA A 700 53.37 26.90 28.59
C ALA A 700 54.15 27.46 27.39
N SER A 701 54.43 26.64 26.45
CA SER A 701 54.96 27.03 25.15
C SER A 701 54.20 26.31 24.07
N ASP A 702 54.05 26.97 22.96
CA ASP A 702 53.52 26.41 21.73
C ASP A 702 54.62 26.40 20.69
N ALA A 703 54.61 25.44 19.78
CA ALA A 703 55.66 25.25 18.77
C ALA A 703 55.40 26.05 17.49
N ASP A 704 54.15 26.48 17.32
CA ASP A 704 53.66 27.29 16.21
C ASP A 704 53.09 28.59 16.71
#